data_bb263de0dd899ec0e2df56633fae18a8
#
_entry.id   bb263de0dd899ec0e2df56633fae18a8
#
_cell.length_a   1.000
_cell.length_b   1.000
_cell.length_c   1.000
_cell.angle_alpha   90.00
_cell.angle_beta   90.00
_cell.angle_gamma   90.00
#
_symmetry.space_group_name_H-M   'P 1'
#
loop_
_entity.id
_entity.type
_entity.pdbx_description
1 polymer ?
#
loop_
_entity_poly.entity_id
_entity_poly.type
_entity_poly.pdbx_seq_one_letter_code
_entity_poly.pdbx_strand_id
1 'polypeptide(L)'
;MSIANASARNLVPGYLPVKTAPTPWTRPADWVAIPAITASDEKFYGLHAVYPEGSFLALSATGDYTVDWGDGSATENITSGTTAYHTYDYTTYDVSNTTLCSRGYKQVIVTVTPQSGQNLTALNLNLRHSQTGLNVYSSGFLDIAIAGQYLFDLRIGVATAGSTSQNIAFYDLERVRILSSRIRQCSYLFYLCTSLQDVSLSLSTSTATAFAVTFTDAGDLVTAAGHGLRNGDMLLLKSKVSTTGITVGTTYYVISATTDTFQISTTQGGSAVALTTNGSGTFAATGNMSNMFNGCYSIQAIPSFNAGTTSSVASMFSNCYSLIDAPALDTSKSTSHASMFTSCYSLVNAPYIDTSASTALNHLFMNCHALRNVPLYKATLVTNFSSMFNACYDLQQVPLFDTSAGTNMSSMFSDCRALKTIPLLNTAVATDMSNMFYNCYALDSVPLLNTVSNQTMASMFSNCLTLKNIPLFVTSSVTTFASAFNTCYSLTTIPLLNTSAGTNFSAMFSTCNSLQSVPSLNTANGTNFSNMFYGCYALQYIPTLDTSKATNVGTMFDSCLSLASVPALDFSKVTTTTTPTGTNRSLYSFLPTGLRISLTLTNSKLSESALTTVIGNLGVASGTPTLTITGNYGAVTPVSLSGTTTASSTTVTMASTTGITTGMQVTGTGTPSTTGIAVTFTDAGDTVNLTAHGLSNGDEVAFSVITTTTGIVINTIYFVVGATANTFQVAATAGGAALPLTTDGSGTLKYKATVVTVNTNVSVILSRPATSSGTNTLAFRTLKTNTALLKGWTVTG
;
A
#
# COMPACT_ATOMS: atom_id res chain seq x y z
N MET A 1 5.95 29.29 -14.25
CA MET A 1 6.92 29.14 -13.14
C MET A 1 6.52 28.00 -12.24
N SER A 2 7.33 27.12 -12.13
CA SER A 2 7.40 25.71 -11.82
C SER A 2 6.61 25.22 -10.59
N ILE A 3 5.89 24.17 -10.80
CA ILE A 3 5.31 23.23 -9.82
C ILE A 3 6.41 22.54 -8.93
N ALA A 4 7.67 22.91 -9.07
CA ALA A 4 8.82 22.19 -8.49
C ALA A 4 9.05 22.43 -6.98
N ASN A 5 8.26 23.22 -6.28
CA ASN A 5 8.53 23.55 -4.86
C ASN A 5 7.63 22.90 -3.81
N ALA A 6 6.74 21.98 -4.20
CA ALA A 6 5.88 21.28 -3.23
C ALA A 6 6.42 19.91 -2.80
N SER A 7 7.44 19.34 -3.46
CA SER A 7 7.82 17.93 -3.28
C SER A 7 9.08 17.69 -2.42
N ALA A 8 9.67 18.68 -1.80
CA ALA A 8 10.87 18.51 -0.98
C ALA A 8 10.76 19.22 0.38
N ARG A 9 9.84 18.80 1.23
CA ARG A 9 9.93 19.10 2.66
C ARG A 9 10.10 17.79 3.43
N ASN A 10 11.34 17.31 3.51
CA ASN A 10 11.82 16.54 4.65
C ASN A 10 11.76 17.46 5.87
N LEU A 11 10.60 17.53 6.52
CA LEU A 11 10.41 18.33 7.72
C LEU A 11 10.94 17.53 8.91
N VAL A 12 12.04 18.01 9.46
CA VAL A 12 12.50 17.70 10.81
C VAL A 12 11.31 17.98 11.77
N PRO A 13 10.97 17.08 12.70
CA PRO A 13 9.92 17.34 13.69
C PRO A 13 10.24 18.59 14.50
N GLY A 14 9.40 19.63 14.39
CA GLY A 14 9.50 20.80 15.26
C GLY A 14 9.42 22.18 14.59
N TYR A 15 9.37 22.30 13.27
CA TYR A 15 9.28 23.61 12.62
C TYR A 15 8.19 23.63 11.55
N LEU A 16 6.95 23.81 11.98
CA LEU A 16 5.89 24.29 11.08
C LEU A 16 5.66 25.76 11.37
N PRO A 17 5.70 26.67 10.38
CA PRO A 17 5.33 28.06 10.61
C PRO A 17 3.89 28.10 11.12
N VAL A 18 3.65 28.89 12.16
CA VAL A 18 2.29 29.22 12.62
C VAL A 18 1.56 29.83 11.43
N LYS A 19 0.58 29.13 10.85
CA LYS A 19 -0.19 29.65 9.75
C LYS A 19 -1.05 30.79 10.26
N THR A 20 -0.83 31.95 9.69
CA THR A 20 -1.65 33.14 9.84
C THR A 20 -3.05 32.85 9.29
N ALA A 21 -4.06 33.58 9.76
CA ALA A 21 -5.40 33.56 9.20
C ALA A 21 -5.36 33.76 7.67
N PRO A 22 -6.38 33.27 6.93
CA PRO A 22 -6.45 33.47 5.48
C PRO A 22 -6.25 34.97 5.16
N THR A 23 -5.38 35.27 4.20
CA THR A 23 -5.25 36.63 3.68
C THR A 23 -6.41 36.82 2.69
N PRO A 24 -7.33 37.78 2.91
CA PRO A 24 -8.39 38.05 1.96
C PRO A 24 -7.79 38.35 0.58
N TRP A 25 -8.34 37.69 -0.46
CA TRP A 25 -7.96 37.99 -1.81
C TRP A 25 -8.35 39.43 -2.16
N THR A 26 -7.45 40.14 -2.81
CA THR A 26 -7.70 41.50 -3.27
C THR A 26 -7.66 41.50 -4.79
N ARG A 27 -8.73 41.99 -5.41
CA ARG A 27 -8.79 42.11 -6.86
C ARG A 27 -7.67 43.01 -7.36
N PRO A 28 -6.86 42.58 -8.33
CA PRO A 28 -5.81 43.40 -8.92
C PRO A 28 -6.35 44.76 -9.38
N ALA A 29 -5.66 45.82 -8.99
CA ALA A 29 -6.12 47.20 -9.27
C ALA A 29 -6.08 47.56 -10.75
N ASP A 30 -5.27 46.87 -11.54
CA ASP A 30 -5.10 47.01 -12.96
C ASP A 30 -6.04 46.13 -13.81
N TRP A 31 -6.96 45.40 -13.14
CA TRP A 31 -7.98 44.66 -13.85
C TRP A 31 -9.16 45.57 -14.23
N VAL A 32 -9.58 45.47 -15.48
CA VAL A 32 -10.77 46.18 -15.98
C VAL A 32 -12.00 45.80 -15.14
N ALA A 33 -12.75 46.79 -14.67
CA ALA A 33 -13.89 46.57 -13.79
C ALA A 33 -15.02 45.82 -14.52
N ILE A 34 -15.43 44.67 -13.97
CA ILE A 34 -16.64 43.97 -14.42
C ILE A 34 -17.88 44.77 -13.98
N PRO A 35 -18.88 45.00 -14.89
CA PRO A 35 -20.14 45.65 -14.52
C PRO A 35 -20.81 44.98 -13.33
N ALA A 36 -21.50 45.75 -12.52
CA ALA A 36 -22.27 45.19 -11.40
C ALA A 36 -23.43 44.34 -11.92
N ILE A 37 -23.73 43.24 -11.21
CA ILE A 37 -24.89 42.40 -11.45
C ILE A 37 -25.72 42.28 -10.20
N THR A 38 -27.03 42.08 -10.39
CA THR A 38 -28.01 41.83 -9.33
C THR A 38 -28.66 40.46 -9.52
N ALA A 39 -29.32 39.94 -8.48
CA ALA A 39 -29.99 38.65 -8.57
C ALA A 39 -31.18 38.64 -9.54
N SER A 40 -31.65 39.81 -9.99
CA SER A 40 -32.72 39.95 -10.99
C SER A 40 -32.19 39.99 -12.44
N ASP A 41 -30.88 40.07 -12.61
CA ASP A 41 -30.29 40.07 -13.97
C ASP A 41 -30.29 38.66 -14.57
N GLU A 42 -30.30 38.61 -15.91
CA GLU A 42 -30.07 37.39 -16.71
C GLU A 42 -28.83 37.67 -17.56
N LYS A 43 -27.62 37.58 -16.95
CA LYS A 43 -26.38 37.99 -17.59
C LYS A 43 -25.18 37.22 -17.12
N PHE A 44 -24.21 37.08 -18.01
CA PHE A 44 -22.85 36.69 -17.70
C PHE A 44 -21.88 37.80 -18.09
N TYR A 45 -20.95 38.11 -17.23
CA TYR A 45 -19.76 38.91 -17.52
C TYR A 45 -18.51 38.11 -17.18
N GLY A 46 -17.56 38.02 -18.09
CA GLY A 46 -16.27 37.36 -17.87
C GLY A 46 -15.12 38.28 -18.26
N LEU A 47 -14.25 38.64 -17.32
CA LEU A 47 -12.98 39.27 -17.62
C LEU A 47 -12.07 38.19 -18.19
N HIS A 48 -11.66 38.35 -19.45
CA HIS A 48 -10.83 37.39 -20.17
C HIS A 48 -9.46 38.00 -20.50
N ALA A 49 -8.39 37.23 -20.29
CA ALA A 49 -7.03 37.56 -20.64
C ALA A 49 -6.76 37.25 -22.12
N VAL A 50 -6.24 38.24 -22.85
CA VAL A 50 -5.80 38.10 -24.26
C VAL A 50 -4.29 38.10 -24.28
N TYR A 51 -3.68 36.96 -24.58
CA TYR A 51 -2.23 36.74 -24.58
C TYR A 51 -1.60 36.98 -25.94
N PRO A 52 -0.29 37.36 -26.00
CA PRO A 52 0.42 37.59 -27.28
C PRO A 52 0.49 36.37 -28.21
N GLU A 53 0.54 35.15 -27.64
CA GLU A 53 0.64 33.91 -28.41
C GLU A 53 -0.69 33.45 -29.03
N GLY A 54 -1.75 34.22 -28.82
CA GLY A 54 -3.10 33.93 -29.29
C GLY A 54 -4.05 33.56 -28.17
N SER A 55 -5.28 34.04 -28.28
CA SER A 55 -6.36 33.75 -27.34
C SER A 55 -7.62 33.44 -28.10
N PHE A 56 -8.36 32.48 -27.64
CA PHE A 56 -9.62 32.08 -28.24
C PHE A 56 -10.58 31.68 -27.14
N LEU A 57 -11.86 31.77 -27.41
CA LEU A 57 -12.92 31.47 -26.49
C LEU A 57 -14.01 30.66 -27.18
N ALA A 58 -14.57 29.69 -26.47
CA ALA A 58 -15.75 28.98 -26.89
C ALA A 58 -16.71 28.89 -25.70
N LEU A 59 -17.97 29.17 -25.93
CA LEU A 59 -19.04 29.07 -24.95
C LEU A 59 -20.36 28.67 -25.59
N SER A 60 -21.28 28.12 -24.81
CA SER A 60 -22.67 27.92 -25.29
C SER A 60 -23.67 28.18 -24.18
N ALA A 61 -24.88 28.56 -24.58
CA ALA A 61 -26.00 28.70 -23.64
C ALA A 61 -27.24 27.99 -24.17
N THR A 62 -28.17 27.69 -23.27
CA THR A 62 -29.52 27.24 -23.64
C THR A 62 -30.51 28.37 -23.38
N GLY A 63 -31.34 28.65 -24.36
CA GLY A 63 -32.03 29.89 -24.66
C GLY A 63 -31.24 30.63 -25.76
N ASP A 64 -31.91 31.25 -26.74
CA ASP A 64 -31.23 32.05 -27.75
C ASP A 64 -30.50 33.19 -27.04
N TYR A 65 -29.25 33.45 -27.42
CA TYR A 65 -28.41 34.37 -26.70
C TYR A 65 -27.58 35.25 -27.60
N THR A 66 -27.13 36.39 -27.08
CA THR A 66 -26.23 37.33 -27.73
C THR A 66 -24.90 37.35 -27.00
N VAL A 67 -23.80 37.30 -27.74
CA VAL A 67 -22.43 37.44 -27.23
C VAL A 67 -21.83 38.75 -27.69
N ASP A 68 -21.28 39.52 -26.78
CA ASP A 68 -20.35 40.59 -27.00
C ASP A 68 -18.97 40.13 -26.54
N TRP A 69 -18.02 40.08 -27.45
CA TRP A 69 -16.67 39.56 -27.17
C TRP A 69 -15.76 40.59 -26.48
N GLY A 70 -16.18 41.87 -26.43
CA GLY A 70 -15.48 42.92 -25.69
C GLY A 70 -14.24 43.50 -26.36
N ASP A 71 -13.97 43.15 -27.63
CA ASP A 71 -12.82 43.60 -28.41
C ASP A 71 -13.22 44.58 -29.49
N GLY A 72 -14.47 45.05 -29.50
CA GLY A 72 -15.01 45.97 -30.51
C GLY A 72 -15.54 45.25 -31.75
N SER A 73 -15.46 43.95 -31.86
CA SER A 73 -16.14 43.17 -32.89
C SER A 73 -17.68 43.28 -32.75
N ALA A 74 -18.40 42.99 -33.84
CA ALA A 74 -19.87 43.02 -33.80
C ALA A 74 -20.40 41.93 -32.82
N THR A 75 -21.46 42.28 -32.08
CA THR A 75 -22.17 41.32 -31.25
C THR A 75 -22.82 40.22 -32.11
N GLU A 76 -22.78 39.00 -31.61
CA GLU A 76 -23.30 37.82 -32.30
C GLU A 76 -24.58 37.31 -31.66
N ASN A 77 -25.62 37.08 -32.48
CA ASN A 77 -26.83 36.42 -32.09
C ASN A 77 -26.71 34.91 -32.36
N ILE A 78 -26.80 34.12 -31.32
CA ILE A 78 -26.55 32.67 -31.38
C ILE A 78 -27.85 31.94 -31.00
N THR A 79 -28.15 30.88 -31.75
CA THR A 79 -29.28 30.00 -31.45
C THR A 79 -28.98 29.12 -30.24
N SER A 80 -30.01 28.86 -29.43
CA SER A 80 -29.98 27.97 -28.26
C SER A 80 -29.21 26.66 -28.49
N GLY A 81 -28.28 26.35 -27.64
CA GLY A 81 -27.46 25.14 -27.67
C GLY A 81 -26.31 25.13 -28.67
N THR A 82 -26.22 26.15 -29.52
CA THR A 82 -25.10 26.32 -30.49
C THR A 82 -23.89 26.88 -29.75
N THR A 83 -22.70 26.42 -30.10
CA THR A 83 -21.44 26.95 -29.56
C THR A 83 -21.00 28.19 -30.32
N ALA A 84 -20.81 29.28 -29.58
CA ALA A 84 -20.18 30.49 -30.09
C ALA A 84 -18.64 30.36 -29.98
N TYR A 85 -17.90 30.83 -30.97
CA TYR A 85 -16.46 30.77 -31.07
C TYR A 85 -15.89 32.15 -31.36
N HIS A 86 -14.79 32.52 -30.70
CA HIS A 86 -14.09 33.75 -30.98
C HIS A 86 -12.57 33.59 -30.86
N THR A 87 -11.83 34.27 -31.72
CA THR A 87 -10.35 34.34 -31.68
C THR A 87 -9.93 35.77 -31.55
N TYR A 88 -9.16 36.06 -30.52
CA TYR A 88 -8.63 37.41 -30.29
C TYR A 88 -7.29 37.59 -30.97
N ASP A 89 -7.13 38.73 -31.69
CA ASP A 89 -5.83 39.14 -32.22
C ASP A 89 -5.20 40.17 -31.28
N TYR A 90 -4.18 39.77 -30.54
CA TYR A 90 -3.49 40.64 -29.61
C TYR A 90 -2.89 41.88 -30.26
N THR A 91 -2.49 41.82 -31.53
CA THR A 91 -1.81 42.89 -32.23
C THR A 91 -2.75 44.00 -32.74
N THR A 92 -3.97 43.67 -33.11
CA THR A 92 -5.00 44.57 -33.61
C THR A 92 -5.89 45.14 -32.52
N TYR A 93 -5.97 44.46 -31.38
CA TYR A 93 -6.80 44.86 -30.26
C TYR A 93 -6.18 46.05 -29.49
N ASP A 94 -6.88 47.13 -29.44
CA ASP A 94 -6.66 48.37 -28.73
C ASP A 94 -5.19 48.73 -28.45
N VAL A 95 -4.67 49.67 -29.22
CA VAL A 95 -3.31 50.25 -29.08
C VAL A 95 -3.20 51.25 -27.93
N SER A 96 -4.29 51.62 -27.24
CA SER A 96 -4.31 52.68 -26.21
C SER A 96 -3.71 52.22 -24.89
N ASN A 97 -3.34 50.95 -24.73
CA ASN A 97 -2.79 50.32 -23.51
C ASN A 97 -3.67 50.41 -22.26
N THR A 98 -4.94 50.85 -22.36
CA THR A 98 -5.83 50.94 -21.19
C THR A 98 -6.25 49.59 -20.64
N THR A 99 -6.12 48.53 -21.46
CA THR A 99 -6.47 47.16 -21.10
C THR A 99 -5.26 46.31 -20.81
N LEU A 100 -4.03 46.80 -20.97
CA LEU A 100 -2.80 46.07 -20.67
C LEU A 100 -2.60 46.01 -19.14
N CYS A 101 -2.49 44.78 -18.61
CA CYS A 101 -2.25 44.55 -17.18
C CYS A 101 -0.76 44.33 -16.90
N SER A 102 -0.37 44.56 -15.65
CA SER A 102 1.00 44.38 -15.16
C SER A 102 1.54 42.95 -15.34
N ARG A 103 0.66 42.00 -15.60
CA ARG A 103 1.02 40.58 -15.85
C ARG A 103 1.28 40.29 -17.34
N GLY A 104 1.19 41.30 -18.21
CA GLY A 104 1.61 41.20 -19.63
C GLY A 104 0.54 40.74 -20.62
N TYR A 105 -0.71 40.61 -20.22
CA TYR A 105 -1.85 40.34 -21.11
C TYR A 105 -2.77 41.58 -21.26
N LYS A 106 -3.49 41.67 -22.35
CA LYS A 106 -4.60 42.62 -22.53
C LYS A 106 -5.89 41.97 -21.95
N GLN A 107 -6.91 42.82 -21.69
CA GLN A 107 -8.13 42.36 -21.00
C GLN A 107 -9.36 42.77 -21.78
N VAL A 108 -10.32 41.83 -21.90
CA VAL A 108 -11.63 42.07 -22.50
C VAL A 108 -12.73 41.64 -21.54
N ILE A 109 -13.91 42.26 -21.62
CA ILE A 109 -15.08 41.82 -20.89
C ILE A 109 -16.02 41.10 -21.87
N VAL A 110 -16.10 39.82 -21.80
CA VAL A 110 -17.06 39.00 -22.55
C VAL A 110 -18.43 39.11 -21.87
N THR A 111 -19.47 39.43 -22.65
CA THR A 111 -20.84 39.54 -22.14
C THR A 111 -21.73 38.53 -22.84
N VAL A 112 -22.56 37.79 -22.08
CA VAL A 112 -23.63 36.96 -22.62
C VAL A 112 -24.96 37.38 -22.01
N THR A 113 -25.93 37.63 -22.90
CA THR A 113 -27.30 38.02 -22.52
C THR A 113 -28.32 37.18 -23.28
N PRO A 114 -29.50 36.90 -22.74
CA PRO A 114 -30.57 36.28 -23.51
C PRO A 114 -31.08 37.28 -24.55
N GLN A 115 -31.49 36.73 -25.68
CA GLN A 115 -32.23 37.52 -26.68
C GLN A 115 -33.64 37.90 -26.16
N SER A 116 -34.29 38.86 -26.81
CA SER A 116 -35.61 39.33 -26.37
C SER A 116 -36.60 38.17 -26.27
N GLY A 117 -37.28 38.05 -25.10
CA GLY A 117 -38.25 37.00 -24.82
C GLY A 117 -37.64 35.63 -24.46
N GLN A 118 -36.32 35.53 -24.39
CA GLN A 118 -35.57 34.30 -24.00
C GLN A 118 -35.08 34.38 -22.57
N ASN A 119 -34.75 33.23 -21.98
CA ASN A 119 -34.10 33.11 -20.71
C ASN A 119 -32.88 32.18 -20.84
N LEU A 120 -31.79 32.51 -20.17
CA LEU A 120 -30.65 31.60 -20.05
C LEU A 120 -30.91 30.53 -19.02
N THR A 121 -30.95 29.31 -19.46
CA THR A 121 -31.26 28.19 -18.61
C THR A 121 -30.08 27.27 -18.35
N ALA A 122 -29.09 27.29 -19.25
CA ALA A 122 -27.77 26.68 -19.08
C ALA A 122 -26.69 27.61 -19.66
N LEU A 123 -25.50 27.57 -19.06
CA LEU A 123 -24.29 28.23 -19.59
C LEU A 123 -23.12 27.26 -19.41
N ASN A 124 -22.44 27.00 -20.54
CA ASN A 124 -21.26 26.16 -20.59
C ASN A 124 -20.04 26.96 -21.05
N LEU A 125 -19.10 27.20 -20.16
CA LEU A 125 -17.82 27.85 -20.41
C LEU A 125 -16.69 26.85 -20.68
N ASN A 126 -16.99 25.55 -20.53
CA ASN A 126 -16.03 24.46 -20.65
C ASN A 126 -16.14 23.81 -22.04
N LEU A 127 -15.81 24.56 -23.09
CA LEU A 127 -15.88 24.08 -24.46
C LEU A 127 -14.56 24.24 -25.18
N ARG A 128 -14.31 23.35 -26.13
CA ARG A 128 -13.16 23.41 -27.03
C ARG A 128 -13.45 24.34 -28.20
N HIS A 129 -12.48 25.15 -28.56
CA HIS A 129 -12.52 25.92 -29.79
C HIS A 129 -12.17 25.00 -30.96
N SER A 130 -13.19 24.56 -31.71
CA SER A 130 -13.02 23.57 -32.78
C SER A 130 -12.50 24.18 -34.11
N GLN A 131 -12.61 25.51 -34.31
CA GLN A 131 -12.26 26.17 -35.54
C GLN A 131 -10.77 26.33 -35.79
N THR A 132 -9.94 26.25 -34.77
CA THR A 132 -8.48 26.44 -34.92
C THR A 132 -7.73 25.15 -35.31
N GLY A 133 -8.39 24.01 -35.39
CA GLY A 133 -7.76 22.70 -35.62
C GLY A 133 -6.89 22.20 -34.47
N LEU A 134 -6.70 22.99 -33.41
CA LEU A 134 -5.76 22.71 -32.32
C LEU A 134 -6.39 21.97 -31.12
N ASN A 135 -7.69 21.75 -31.10
CA ASN A 135 -8.37 21.12 -29.95
C ASN A 135 -8.02 21.77 -28.60
N VAL A 136 -7.75 23.07 -28.59
CA VAL A 136 -7.29 23.79 -27.39
C VAL A 136 -8.48 24.39 -26.67
N TYR A 137 -8.36 24.52 -25.35
CA TYR A 137 -9.42 25.02 -24.48
C TYR A 137 -9.24 26.49 -24.19
N SER A 138 -10.37 27.25 -24.11
CA SER A 138 -10.33 28.62 -23.63
C SER A 138 -10.30 28.60 -22.11
N SER A 139 -9.17 28.96 -21.50
CA SER A 139 -8.98 28.99 -20.05
C SER A 139 -8.63 30.39 -19.51
N GLY A 140 -8.72 31.38 -20.30
CA GLY A 140 -8.26 32.75 -20.00
C GLY A 140 -9.22 33.64 -19.21
N PHE A 141 -10.31 33.10 -18.61
CA PHE A 141 -11.13 33.90 -17.71
C PHE A 141 -10.39 34.10 -16.37
N LEU A 142 -10.41 35.35 -15.90
CA LEU A 142 -9.77 35.82 -14.67
C LEU A 142 -10.77 36.05 -13.53
N ASP A 143 -11.90 36.67 -13.87
CA ASP A 143 -12.96 37.10 -12.96
C ASP A 143 -14.30 36.94 -13.69
N ILE A 144 -15.22 36.21 -13.12
CA ILE A 144 -16.55 35.99 -13.69
C ILE A 144 -17.68 36.39 -12.73
N ALA A 145 -18.74 36.92 -13.30
CA ALA A 145 -19.95 37.30 -12.60
C ALA A 145 -21.16 36.81 -13.39
N ILE A 146 -22.03 36.05 -12.72
CA ILE A 146 -23.19 35.38 -13.34
C ILE A 146 -24.42 35.65 -12.50
N ALA A 147 -25.49 36.10 -13.13
CA ALA A 147 -26.82 36.17 -12.57
C ALA A 147 -27.83 35.53 -13.54
N GLY A 148 -28.79 34.75 -12.99
CA GLY A 148 -29.82 34.15 -13.81
C GLY A 148 -30.91 33.50 -12.93
N GLN A 149 -32.12 34.06 -13.00
CA GLN A 149 -33.28 33.51 -12.28
C GLN A 149 -33.71 32.13 -12.81
N TYR A 150 -33.38 31.85 -14.08
CA TYR A 150 -33.72 30.61 -14.77
C TYR A 150 -32.52 29.68 -14.96
N LEU A 151 -31.32 30.15 -14.62
CA LEU A 151 -30.07 29.38 -14.79
C LEU A 151 -29.96 28.27 -13.73
N PHE A 152 -29.88 27.01 -14.17
CA PHE A 152 -29.75 25.85 -13.28
C PHE A 152 -28.66 24.85 -13.73
N ASP A 153 -28.18 24.92 -14.98
CA ASP A 153 -26.99 24.17 -15.43
C ASP A 153 -25.85 25.17 -15.73
N LEU A 154 -24.82 25.13 -14.92
CA LEU A 154 -23.63 25.97 -15.09
C LEU A 154 -22.40 25.10 -15.11
N ARG A 155 -21.60 25.21 -16.17
CA ARG A 155 -20.37 24.44 -16.35
C ARG A 155 -19.18 25.38 -16.53
N ILE A 156 -18.33 25.42 -15.50
CA ILE A 156 -17.05 26.15 -15.48
C ILE A 156 -15.91 25.15 -15.49
N GLY A 157 -15.85 24.24 -14.52
CA GLY A 157 -14.88 23.17 -14.45
C GLY A 157 -15.18 21.96 -15.36
N VAL A 158 -14.35 20.94 -15.30
CA VAL A 158 -14.51 19.73 -16.14
C VAL A 158 -15.75 18.92 -15.76
N ALA A 159 -16.57 18.57 -16.73
CA ALA A 159 -17.91 17.99 -16.49
C ALA A 159 -17.93 16.49 -16.12
N THR A 160 -16.85 15.72 -16.27
CA THR A 160 -16.86 14.26 -15.99
C THR A 160 -15.51 13.74 -15.54
N ALA A 161 -15.48 13.07 -14.38
CA ALA A 161 -14.37 12.23 -13.99
C ALA A 161 -14.32 11.01 -14.93
N GLY A 162 -13.22 10.83 -15.66
CA GLY A 162 -12.99 9.63 -16.48
C GLY A 162 -12.87 9.84 -17.97
N SER A 163 -13.09 11.04 -18.49
CA SER A 163 -12.68 11.34 -19.86
C SER A 163 -11.16 11.44 -19.94
N THR A 164 -10.52 10.49 -20.60
CA THR A 164 -9.07 10.47 -20.87
C THR A 164 -8.65 11.54 -21.88
N SER A 165 -9.57 12.34 -22.36
CA SER A 165 -9.31 13.45 -23.27
C SER A 165 -9.18 14.75 -22.48
N GLN A 166 -7.96 14.99 -22.05
CA GLN A 166 -7.35 16.25 -21.63
C GLN A 166 -8.18 17.15 -20.68
N ASN A 167 -7.73 17.18 -19.42
CA ASN A 167 -8.23 18.05 -18.37
C ASN A 167 -8.14 19.51 -18.77
N ILE A 168 -9.30 20.18 -18.87
CA ILE A 168 -9.36 21.63 -18.99
C ILE A 168 -9.28 22.17 -17.57
N ALA A 169 -8.18 22.77 -17.22
CA ALA A 169 -8.09 23.53 -16.00
C ALA A 169 -8.25 25.03 -16.34
N PHE A 170 -9.14 25.70 -15.62
CA PHE A 170 -9.19 27.16 -15.63
C PHE A 170 -8.06 27.68 -14.75
N TYR A 171 -6.84 27.65 -15.29
CA TYR A 171 -5.61 27.97 -14.54
C TYR A 171 -5.55 29.44 -14.11
N ASP A 172 -6.23 30.33 -14.82
CA ASP A 172 -6.14 31.77 -14.60
C ASP A 172 -7.32 32.33 -13.79
N LEU A 173 -8.39 31.58 -13.60
CA LEU A 173 -9.60 32.02 -12.91
C LEU A 173 -9.34 32.24 -11.42
N GLU A 174 -9.35 33.51 -10.96
CA GLU A 174 -9.09 33.86 -9.56
C GLU A 174 -10.37 34.22 -8.79
N ARG A 175 -11.41 34.72 -9.47
CA ARG A 175 -12.67 35.10 -8.80
C ARG A 175 -13.92 34.63 -9.54
N VAL A 176 -14.91 34.19 -8.74
CA VAL A 176 -16.24 33.83 -9.23
C VAL A 176 -17.34 34.40 -8.33
N ARG A 177 -18.34 35.03 -8.95
CA ARG A 177 -19.57 35.51 -8.31
C ARG A 177 -20.78 34.92 -9.01
N ILE A 178 -21.60 34.14 -8.28
CA ILE A 178 -22.82 33.51 -8.79
C ILE A 178 -24.03 33.99 -7.99
N LEU A 179 -24.94 34.65 -8.65
CA LEU A 179 -26.20 35.11 -8.11
C LEU A 179 -27.37 34.38 -8.80
N SER A 180 -27.48 33.07 -8.51
CA SER A 180 -28.58 32.24 -9.02
C SER A 180 -29.10 31.31 -7.97
N SER A 181 -30.39 31.42 -7.66
CA SER A 181 -31.05 30.58 -6.66
C SER A 181 -31.50 29.21 -7.19
N ARG A 182 -31.26 28.89 -8.45
CA ARG A 182 -31.73 27.64 -9.09
C ARG A 182 -30.66 26.60 -9.38
N ILE A 183 -29.37 26.96 -9.30
CA ILE A 183 -28.29 26.01 -9.55
C ILE A 183 -28.28 24.96 -8.42
N ARG A 184 -28.57 23.72 -8.74
CA ARG A 184 -28.59 22.58 -7.80
C ARG A 184 -27.57 21.50 -8.12
N GLN A 185 -27.21 21.38 -9.40
CA GLN A 185 -26.18 20.45 -9.87
C GLN A 185 -24.84 21.19 -9.92
N CYS A 186 -24.09 21.08 -8.82
CA CYS A 186 -22.79 21.75 -8.69
C CYS A 186 -21.62 20.76 -8.75
N SER A 187 -21.88 19.51 -9.17
CA SER A 187 -20.80 18.53 -9.35
C SER A 187 -19.78 19.07 -10.36
N TYR A 188 -18.51 19.06 -9.95
CA TYR A 188 -17.39 19.54 -10.78
C TYR A 188 -17.46 21.02 -11.18
N LEU A 189 -18.32 21.85 -10.56
CA LEU A 189 -18.55 23.23 -11.00
C LEU A 189 -17.26 24.04 -11.11
N PHE A 190 -16.32 23.91 -10.18
CA PHE A 190 -15.00 24.56 -10.18
C PHE A 190 -13.86 23.54 -10.23
N TYR A 191 -14.10 22.36 -10.73
CA TYR A 191 -13.08 21.30 -10.79
C TYR A 191 -11.83 21.75 -11.55
N LEU A 192 -10.66 21.69 -10.89
CA LEU A 192 -9.36 22.14 -11.42
C LEU A 192 -9.25 23.64 -11.74
N CYS A 193 -10.06 24.49 -11.10
CA CYS A 193 -9.83 25.94 -11.11
C CYS A 193 -8.67 26.27 -10.15
N THR A 194 -7.44 26.02 -10.58
CA THR A 194 -6.26 25.95 -9.70
C THR A 194 -5.87 27.30 -9.07
N SER A 195 -6.17 28.43 -9.74
CA SER A 195 -5.89 29.77 -9.23
C SER A 195 -7.04 30.41 -8.47
N LEU A 196 -8.18 29.74 -8.35
CA LEU A 196 -9.37 30.28 -7.72
C LEU A 196 -9.09 30.65 -6.24
N GLN A 197 -9.38 31.91 -5.86
CA GLN A 197 -9.09 32.45 -4.55
C GLN A 197 -10.32 33.12 -3.90
N ASP A 198 -11.23 33.69 -4.69
CA ASP A 198 -12.42 34.38 -4.18
C ASP A 198 -13.69 33.83 -4.83
N VAL A 199 -14.63 33.38 -3.97
CA VAL A 199 -15.88 32.77 -4.42
C VAL A 199 -17.04 33.37 -3.63
N SER A 200 -18.05 33.85 -4.37
CA SER A 200 -19.32 34.29 -3.80
C SER A 200 -20.46 33.53 -4.44
N LEU A 201 -21.19 32.76 -3.65
CA LEU A 201 -22.26 31.89 -4.10
C LEU A 201 -23.58 32.23 -3.41
N SER A 202 -24.57 32.61 -4.18
CA SER A 202 -25.97 32.71 -3.76
C SER A 202 -26.76 31.53 -4.35
N LEU A 203 -26.42 30.31 -3.87
CA LEU A 203 -27.15 29.11 -4.26
C LEU A 203 -28.48 29.01 -3.51
N SER A 204 -29.48 28.32 -4.07
CA SER A 204 -30.82 28.22 -3.47
C SER A 204 -30.79 27.67 -2.03
N THR A 205 -31.42 28.42 -1.12
CA THR A 205 -31.73 27.97 0.25
C THR A 205 -33.05 27.17 0.32
N SER A 206 -33.76 27.07 -0.80
CA SER A 206 -35.05 26.36 -0.83
C SER A 206 -34.82 24.89 -0.53
N THR A 207 -35.21 24.48 0.68
CA THR A 207 -35.51 23.07 0.94
C THR A 207 -36.45 22.63 -0.17
N ALA A 208 -36.02 21.68 -1.00
CA ALA A 208 -36.85 21.14 -2.03
C ALA A 208 -38.07 20.51 -1.31
N THR A 209 -39.18 21.26 -1.21
CA THR A 209 -40.44 20.73 -0.71
C THR A 209 -40.78 19.54 -1.58
N ALA A 210 -41.10 18.43 -0.93
CA ALA A 210 -41.50 17.26 -1.69
C ALA A 210 -42.76 17.64 -2.49
N PHE A 211 -42.74 17.39 -3.79
CA PHE A 211 -43.85 17.67 -4.69
C PHE A 211 -44.58 16.36 -5.04
N ALA A 212 -45.87 16.45 -5.17
CA ALA A 212 -46.74 15.31 -5.50
C ALA A 212 -46.57 14.93 -6.97
N VAL A 213 -46.59 13.62 -7.23
CA VAL A 213 -46.51 13.05 -8.58
C VAL A 213 -47.55 11.94 -8.73
N THR A 214 -47.94 11.69 -9.97
CA THR A 214 -48.64 10.45 -10.34
C THR A 214 -47.69 9.58 -11.19
N PHE A 215 -47.75 8.28 -10.98
CA PHE A 215 -47.00 7.28 -11.72
C PHE A 215 -47.95 6.55 -12.68
N THR A 216 -47.52 6.41 -13.93
CA THR A 216 -48.24 5.70 -14.97
C THR A 216 -47.33 4.62 -15.53
N ASP A 217 -47.76 3.35 -15.43
CA ASP A 217 -46.98 2.20 -15.94
C ASP A 217 -46.91 2.20 -17.46
N ALA A 218 -47.96 2.62 -18.14
CA ALA A 218 -47.94 2.78 -19.60
C ALA A 218 -46.91 3.87 -19.99
N GLY A 219 -45.74 3.45 -20.44
CA GLY A 219 -44.64 4.31 -20.83
C GLY A 219 -43.74 4.78 -19.70
N ASP A 220 -43.84 4.20 -18.50
CA ASP A 220 -42.98 4.50 -17.32
C ASP A 220 -42.97 5.99 -16.96
N LEU A 221 -44.11 6.67 -17.04
CA LEU A 221 -44.21 8.11 -16.90
C LEU A 221 -44.45 8.53 -15.45
N VAL A 222 -43.84 9.62 -15.06
CA VAL A 222 -44.06 10.37 -13.84
C VAL A 222 -44.65 11.72 -14.26
N THR A 223 -45.82 12.06 -13.77
CA THR A 223 -46.53 13.31 -14.08
C THR A 223 -46.53 14.24 -12.88
N ALA A 224 -46.10 15.48 -13.10
CA ALA A 224 -46.16 16.58 -12.15
C ALA A 224 -46.25 17.90 -12.94
N ALA A 225 -47.41 18.55 -12.90
CA ALA A 225 -47.63 19.76 -13.69
C ALA A 225 -46.62 20.87 -13.37
N GLY A 226 -46.02 21.45 -14.41
CA GLY A 226 -45.08 22.56 -14.33
C GLY A 226 -43.87 22.29 -13.43
N HIS A 227 -43.42 21.08 -13.37
CA HIS A 227 -42.38 20.63 -12.41
C HIS A 227 -41.00 21.30 -12.60
N GLY A 228 -40.69 21.85 -13.77
CA GLY A 228 -39.44 22.53 -14.06
C GLY A 228 -38.17 21.67 -13.92
N LEU A 229 -38.33 20.35 -13.92
CA LEU A 229 -37.25 19.38 -13.88
C LEU A 229 -36.67 19.16 -15.29
N ARG A 230 -35.43 18.63 -15.35
CA ARG A 230 -34.73 18.33 -16.57
C ARG A 230 -34.02 17.01 -16.52
N ASN A 231 -33.65 16.52 -17.69
CA ASN A 231 -32.82 15.35 -17.80
C ASN A 231 -31.52 15.51 -17.01
N GLY A 232 -31.26 14.55 -16.13
CA GLY A 232 -30.11 14.55 -15.22
C GLY A 232 -30.39 15.07 -13.81
N ASP A 233 -31.53 15.72 -13.57
CA ASP A 233 -31.92 16.12 -12.20
C ASP A 233 -32.07 14.90 -11.32
N MET A 234 -31.67 15.04 -10.06
CA MET A 234 -31.75 13.96 -9.05
C MET A 234 -32.96 14.15 -8.17
N LEU A 235 -33.74 13.11 -8.02
CA LEU A 235 -34.97 13.09 -7.24
C LEU A 235 -34.92 11.97 -6.19
N LEU A 236 -35.11 12.30 -4.92
CA LEU A 236 -35.30 11.34 -3.86
C LEU A 236 -36.78 10.99 -3.72
N LEU A 237 -37.15 9.72 -3.89
CA LEU A 237 -38.52 9.25 -3.67
C LEU A 237 -38.81 9.24 -2.17
N LYS A 238 -39.76 10.08 -1.74
CA LYS A 238 -40.14 10.25 -0.33
C LYS A 238 -41.31 9.35 0.09
N SER A 239 -42.24 9.16 -0.81
CA SER A 239 -43.42 8.29 -0.57
C SER A 239 -43.93 7.73 -1.88
N LYS A 240 -44.59 6.58 -1.80
CA LYS A 240 -45.34 6.01 -2.91
C LYS A 240 -46.56 5.25 -2.41
N VAL A 241 -47.60 5.24 -3.25
CA VAL A 241 -48.84 4.47 -3.04
C VAL A 241 -49.11 3.70 -4.34
N SER A 242 -49.26 2.41 -4.24
CA SER A 242 -49.64 1.45 -5.31
C SER A 242 -48.58 1.20 -6.39
N THR A 243 -47.71 2.13 -6.69
CA THR A 243 -46.67 1.95 -7.71
C THR A 243 -45.62 0.94 -7.26
N THR A 244 -45.18 0.05 -8.17
CA THR A 244 -44.08 -0.89 -8.00
C THR A 244 -42.97 -0.63 -9.03
N GLY A 245 -41.82 -1.28 -8.88
CA GLY A 245 -40.60 -1.01 -9.67
C GLY A 245 -39.69 0.04 -9.07
N ILE A 246 -40.16 0.85 -8.11
CA ILE A 246 -39.36 1.90 -7.42
C ILE A 246 -39.38 1.72 -5.90
N THR A 247 -38.36 2.25 -5.22
CA THR A 247 -38.16 2.08 -3.76
C THR A 247 -38.10 3.45 -3.07
N VAL A 248 -38.89 3.62 -2.00
CA VAL A 248 -38.83 4.82 -1.15
C VAL A 248 -37.45 4.94 -0.52
N GLY A 249 -36.91 6.15 -0.45
CA GLY A 249 -35.56 6.44 0.03
C GLY A 249 -34.50 6.30 -1.05
N THR A 250 -34.81 5.86 -2.26
CA THR A 250 -33.90 5.78 -3.38
C THR A 250 -33.86 7.08 -4.18
N THR A 251 -32.67 7.48 -4.63
CA THR A 251 -32.48 8.61 -5.55
C THR A 251 -32.54 8.11 -6.99
N TYR A 252 -33.30 8.82 -7.83
CA TYR A 252 -33.47 8.56 -9.25
C TYR A 252 -33.04 9.78 -10.05
N TYR A 253 -32.64 9.56 -11.29
CA TYR A 253 -32.30 10.60 -12.26
C TYR A 253 -33.47 10.83 -13.20
N VAL A 254 -33.78 12.08 -13.46
CA VAL A 254 -34.80 12.49 -14.45
C VAL A 254 -34.26 12.22 -15.86
N ILE A 255 -35.07 11.59 -16.68
CA ILE A 255 -34.84 11.41 -18.12
C ILE A 255 -36.16 11.73 -18.88
N SER A 256 -36.05 11.99 -20.18
CA SER A 256 -37.23 12.28 -21.05
C SER A 256 -38.17 13.38 -20.49
N ALA A 257 -37.60 14.42 -19.82
CA ALA A 257 -38.39 15.48 -19.22
C ALA A 257 -39.08 16.34 -20.27
N THR A 258 -40.37 16.61 -20.03
CA THR A 258 -41.22 17.59 -20.74
C THR A 258 -41.63 18.68 -19.75
N THR A 259 -42.64 19.50 -20.06
CA THR A 259 -43.17 20.51 -19.14
C THR A 259 -43.89 19.88 -17.93
N ASP A 260 -44.59 18.77 -18.13
CA ASP A 260 -45.46 18.17 -17.10
C ASP A 260 -45.18 16.70 -16.81
N THR A 261 -44.32 16.07 -17.61
CA THR A 261 -43.97 14.64 -17.44
C THR A 261 -42.49 14.40 -17.55
N PHE A 262 -42.02 13.31 -16.91
CA PHE A 262 -40.65 12.80 -17.05
C PHE A 262 -40.66 11.29 -16.82
N GLN A 263 -39.54 10.65 -17.15
CA GLN A 263 -39.24 9.29 -16.73
C GLN A 263 -38.09 9.34 -15.70
N ILE A 264 -37.87 8.25 -14.98
CA ILE A 264 -36.80 8.15 -13.99
C ILE A 264 -35.87 6.99 -14.32
N SER A 265 -34.61 7.13 -13.99
CA SER A 265 -33.57 6.12 -14.14
C SER A 265 -32.78 5.95 -12.85
N THR A 266 -32.21 4.78 -12.61
CA THR A 266 -31.29 4.54 -11.49
C THR A 266 -29.88 5.11 -11.74
N THR A 267 -29.54 5.43 -12.99
CA THR A 267 -28.26 6.02 -13.38
C THR A 267 -28.48 7.24 -14.27
N GLN A 268 -27.57 8.20 -14.22
CA GLN A 268 -27.66 9.42 -15.05
C GLN A 268 -27.63 9.05 -16.54
N GLY A 269 -28.65 9.48 -17.27
CA GLY A 269 -28.80 9.17 -18.71
C GLY A 269 -29.06 7.69 -19.03
N GLY A 270 -29.33 6.86 -18.03
CA GLY A 270 -29.65 5.44 -18.19
C GLY A 270 -31.06 5.18 -18.71
N SER A 271 -31.43 3.90 -18.84
CA SER A 271 -32.78 3.49 -19.25
C SER A 271 -33.84 3.83 -18.21
N ALA A 272 -35.07 4.01 -18.62
CA ALA A 272 -36.21 4.22 -17.72
C ALA A 272 -36.39 3.02 -16.78
N VAL A 273 -36.71 3.32 -15.53
CA VAL A 273 -37.13 2.29 -14.56
C VAL A 273 -38.51 1.84 -14.91
N ALA A 274 -38.72 0.54 -15.11
CA ALA A 274 -40.00 -0.03 -15.40
C ALA A 274 -40.94 0.15 -14.18
N LEU A 275 -42.03 0.89 -14.36
CA LEU A 275 -43.15 0.98 -13.43
C LEU A 275 -44.14 -0.14 -13.78
N THR A 276 -44.59 -0.89 -12.80
CA THR A 276 -45.46 -2.05 -13.09
C THR A 276 -46.92 -1.87 -12.64
N THR A 277 -47.23 -0.75 -11.99
CA THR A 277 -48.59 -0.36 -11.60
C THR A 277 -48.72 1.16 -11.53
N ASN A 278 -49.89 1.68 -11.87
CA ASN A 278 -50.18 3.09 -11.65
C ASN A 278 -50.20 3.42 -10.15
N GLY A 279 -49.86 4.65 -9.82
CA GLY A 279 -49.84 5.08 -8.42
C GLY A 279 -49.62 6.57 -8.23
N SER A 280 -49.31 6.93 -7.01
CA SER A 280 -48.96 8.31 -6.64
C SER A 280 -47.82 8.31 -5.66
N GLY A 281 -47.19 9.45 -5.48
CA GLY A 281 -46.10 9.59 -4.53
C GLY A 281 -45.60 11.02 -4.41
N THR A 282 -44.47 11.15 -3.73
CA THR A 282 -43.80 12.44 -3.63
C THR A 282 -42.30 12.28 -3.90
N PHE A 283 -41.75 13.19 -4.70
CA PHE A 283 -40.34 13.36 -4.87
C PHE A 283 -39.85 14.65 -4.22
N ALA A 284 -38.61 14.64 -3.74
CA ALA A 284 -37.86 15.85 -3.40
C ALA A 284 -36.67 15.96 -4.33
N ALA A 285 -36.47 17.13 -4.96
CA ALA A 285 -35.29 17.37 -5.75
C ALA A 285 -34.05 17.37 -4.82
N THR A 286 -32.98 16.68 -5.23
CA THR A 286 -31.73 16.65 -4.49
C THR A 286 -30.63 17.26 -5.34
N GLY A 287 -29.68 17.97 -4.70
CA GLY A 287 -28.48 18.47 -5.36
C GLY A 287 -27.35 17.42 -5.33
N ASN A 288 -26.34 17.61 -6.17
CA ASN A 288 -25.07 16.92 -6.08
C ASN A 288 -23.94 17.95 -6.12
N MET A 289 -23.08 17.93 -5.11
CA MET A 289 -21.95 18.86 -4.96
C MET A 289 -20.60 18.11 -4.92
N SER A 290 -20.58 16.86 -5.38
CA SER A 290 -19.35 16.08 -5.43
C SER A 290 -18.33 16.78 -6.32
N ASN A 291 -17.07 16.81 -5.88
CA ASN A 291 -15.94 17.43 -6.61
C ASN A 291 -16.11 18.93 -6.94
N MET A 292 -17.02 19.65 -6.30
CA MET A 292 -17.34 21.03 -6.67
C MET A 292 -16.12 21.94 -6.72
N PHE A 293 -15.24 21.85 -5.76
CA PHE A 293 -13.98 22.61 -5.66
C PHE A 293 -12.74 21.72 -5.76
N ASN A 294 -12.87 20.49 -6.19
CA ASN A 294 -11.71 19.57 -6.25
C ASN A 294 -10.63 20.12 -7.20
N GLY A 295 -9.41 20.27 -6.67
CA GLY A 295 -8.30 20.83 -7.44
C GLY A 295 -8.23 22.36 -7.46
N CYS A 296 -8.97 23.07 -6.61
CA CYS A 296 -8.81 24.52 -6.40
C CYS A 296 -7.63 24.74 -5.44
N TYR A 297 -6.40 24.67 -5.97
CA TYR A 297 -5.17 24.63 -5.14
C TYR A 297 -4.94 25.90 -4.33
N SER A 298 -5.36 27.06 -4.84
CA SER A 298 -5.04 28.37 -4.29
C SER A 298 -6.06 28.91 -3.29
N ILE A 299 -7.25 28.29 -3.22
CA ILE A 299 -8.33 28.77 -2.34
C ILE A 299 -7.95 28.60 -0.87
N GLN A 300 -8.05 29.69 -0.09
CA GLN A 300 -7.70 29.70 1.34
C GLN A 300 -8.91 29.63 2.25
N ALA A 301 -10.01 30.20 1.83
CA ALA A 301 -11.29 30.16 2.56
C ALA A 301 -12.44 30.15 1.55
N ILE A 302 -13.56 29.59 1.96
CA ILE A 302 -14.80 29.54 1.18
C ILE A 302 -15.93 30.05 2.09
N PRO A 303 -16.75 31.00 1.65
CA PRO A 303 -17.90 31.44 2.43
C PRO A 303 -18.92 30.30 2.58
N SER A 304 -19.70 30.35 3.65
CA SER A 304 -20.78 29.37 3.85
C SER A 304 -21.85 29.49 2.74
N PHE A 305 -22.31 28.36 2.26
CA PHE A 305 -23.40 28.25 1.29
C PHE A 305 -24.32 27.11 1.68
N ASN A 306 -25.52 27.05 1.07
CA ASN A 306 -26.46 26.01 1.41
C ASN A 306 -26.12 24.69 0.68
N ALA A 307 -25.83 23.64 1.45
CA ALA A 307 -25.62 22.27 0.98
C ALA A 307 -26.73 21.31 1.49
N GLY A 308 -27.74 21.80 2.21
CA GLY A 308 -28.72 20.99 2.94
C GLY A 308 -29.62 20.10 2.09
N THR A 309 -29.64 20.28 0.78
CA THR A 309 -30.39 19.42 -0.15
C THR A 309 -29.51 18.44 -0.92
N THR A 310 -28.20 18.46 -0.71
CA THR A 310 -27.28 17.62 -1.49
C THR A 310 -27.29 16.17 -1.03
N SER A 311 -27.31 15.27 -1.99
CA SER A 311 -27.21 13.82 -1.74
C SER A 311 -25.78 13.34 -1.57
N SER A 312 -24.80 14.09 -2.09
CA SER A 312 -23.36 13.76 -1.97
C SER A 312 -22.50 15.01 -1.96
N VAL A 313 -21.54 15.02 -1.04
CA VAL A 313 -20.45 16.01 -0.95
C VAL A 313 -19.09 15.34 -1.12
N ALA A 314 -19.05 14.13 -1.68
CA ALA A 314 -17.81 13.38 -1.87
C ALA A 314 -16.78 14.21 -2.67
N SER A 315 -15.55 14.25 -2.18
CA SER A 315 -14.42 14.97 -2.77
C SER A 315 -14.67 16.47 -3.01
N MET A 316 -15.63 17.09 -2.33
CA MET A 316 -16.06 18.48 -2.62
C MET A 316 -14.90 19.46 -2.56
N PHE A 317 -14.02 19.35 -1.59
CA PHE A 317 -12.83 20.20 -1.38
C PHE A 317 -11.52 19.42 -1.53
N SER A 318 -11.56 18.26 -2.17
CA SER A 318 -10.35 17.45 -2.38
C SER A 318 -9.29 18.27 -3.14
N ASN A 319 -8.01 18.13 -2.73
CA ASN A 319 -6.89 18.86 -3.32
C ASN A 319 -6.98 20.41 -3.22
N CYS A 320 -7.73 20.95 -2.27
CA CYS A 320 -7.66 22.38 -1.93
C CYS A 320 -6.44 22.61 -1.01
N TYR A 321 -5.24 22.59 -1.57
CA TYR A 321 -3.97 22.57 -0.81
C TYR A 321 -3.81 23.74 0.14
N SER A 322 -4.31 24.92 -0.24
CA SER A 322 -4.19 26.16 0.52
C SER A 322 -5.35 26.42 1.49
N LEU A 323 -6.38 25.58 1.50
CA LEU A 323 -7.58 25.77 2.32
C LEU A 323 -7.21 25.73 3.81
N ILE A 324 -7.40 26.84 4.50
CA ILE A 324 -7.12 27.02 5.93
C ILE A 324 -8.39 26.88 6.74
N ASP A 325 -9.47 27.51 6.26
CA ASP A 325 -10.80 27.48 6.86
C ASP A 325 -11.82 26.93 5.86
N ALA A 326 -12.49 25.88 6.24
CA ALA A 326 -13.62 25.32 5.49
C ALA A 326 -14.95 25.76 6.14
N PRO A 327 -15.99 26.08 5.35
CA PRO A 327 -17.26 26.53 5.90
C PRO A 327 -17.97 25.39 6.65
N ALA A 328 -18.73 25.77 7.68
CA ALA A 328 -19.73 24.86 8.25
C ALA A 328 -20.87 24.72 7.24
N LEU A 329 -21.17 23.48 6.87
CA LEU A 329 -22.21 23.16 5.89
C LEU A 329 -23.27 22.23 6.50
N ASP A 330 -24.53 22.50 6.17
CA ASP A 330 -25.59 21.52 6.40
C ASP A 330 -25.44 20.39 5.36
N THR A 331 -24.96 19.25 5.80
CA THR A 331 -24.79 18.05 4.98
C THR A 331 -25.67 16.89 5.45
N SER A 332 -26.70 17.19 6.24
CA SER A 332 -27.58 16.21 6.90
C SER A 332 -28.29 15.23 5.94
N LYS A 333 -28.36 15.56 4.66
CA LYS A 333 -28.95 14.69 3.62
C LYS A 333 -27.90 13.94 2.80
N SER A 334 -26.64 14.26 2.98
CA SER A 334 -25.55 13.62 2.23
C SER A 334 -25.27 12.20 2.76
N THR A 335 -25.33 11.24 1.85
CA THR A 335 -25.03 9.82 2.17
C THR A 335 -23.56 9.48 1.99
N SER A 336 -22.77 10.39 1.38
CA SER A 336 -21.32 10.20 1.21
C SER A 336 -20.53 11.47 1.46
N HIS A 337 -19.58 11.39 2.38
CA HIS A 337 -18.57 12.41 2.67
C HIS A 337 -17.15 11.90 2.30
N ALA A 338 -17.06 10.80 1.54
CA ALA A 338 -15.79 10.20 1.17
C ALA A 338 -14.86 11.23 0.51
N SER A 339 -13.61 11.30 0.95
CA SER A 339 -12.57 12.17 0.40
C SER A 339 -12.86 13.67 0.42
N MET A 340 -13.88 14.14 1.19
CA MET A 340 -14.36 15.53 1.09
C MET A 340 -13.25 16.56 1.25
N PHE A 341 -12.30 16.34 2.15
CA PHE A 341 -11.16 17.23 2.41
C PHE A 341 -9.80 16.57 2.13
N THR A 342 -9.77 15.52 1.31
CA THR A 342 -8.50 14.87 0.94
C THR A 342 -7.49 15.89 0.43
N SER A 343 -6.25 15.84 0.94
CA SER A 343 -5.14 16.71 0.54
C SER A 343 -5.39 18.21 0.77
N CYS A 344 -6.21 18.59 1.74
CA CYS A 344 -6.27 19.95 2.25
C CYS A 344 -5.09 20.18 3.22
N TYR A 345 -3.87 20.31 2.66
CA TYR A 345 -2.62 20.33 3.46
C TYR A 345 -2.59 21.42 4.53
N SER A 346 -3.31 22.52 4.30
CA SER A 346 -3.31 23.72 5.14
C SER A 346 -4.44 23.75 6.16
N LEU A 347 -5.39 22.81 6.10
CA LEU A 347 -6.57 22.77 6.98
C LEU A 347 -6.14 22.46 8.42
N VAL A 348 -6.34 23.42 9.33
CA VAL A 348 -5.97 23.28 10.75
C VAL A 348 -7.10 22.74 11.59
N ASN A 349 -8.32 23.24 11.37
CA ASN A 349 -9.51 22.83 12.09
C ASN A 349 -10.51 22.20 11.12
N ALA A 350 -10.96 20.99 11.42
CA ALA A 350 -12.04 20.38 10.67
C ALA A 350 -13.35 21.13 10.91
N PRO A 351 -14.13 21.49 9.88
CA PRO A 351 -15.42 22.13 10.04
C PRO A 351 -16.45 21.18 10.65
N TYR A 352 -17.50 21.76 11.30
CA TYR A 352 -18.64 20.93 11.64
C TYR A 352 -19.45 20.62 10.38
N ILE A 353 -19.67 19.34 10.12
CA ILE A 353 -20.53 18.78 9.06
C ILE A 353 -21.46 17.75 9.68
N ASP A 354 -22.72 17.70 9.24
CA ASP A 354 -23.64 16.66 9.70
C ASP A 354 -23.46 15.39 8.88
N THR A 355 -22.92 14.37 9.51
CA THR A 355 -22.65 13.05 8.90
C THR A 355 -23.69 12.00 9.26
N SER A 356 -24.84 12.40 9.82
CA SER A 356 -25.83 11.45 10.34
C SER A 356 -26.47 10.52 9.30
N ALA A 357 -26.49 10.93 8.02
CA ALA A 357 -26.96 10.09 6.92
C ALA A 357 -25.82 9.36 6.17
N SER A 358 -24.55 9.62 6.55
CA SER A 358 -23.40 9.10 5.83
C SER A 358 -23.16 7.62 6.09
N THR A 359 -22.87 6.87 5.03
CA THR A 359 -22.44 5.48 5.10
C THR A 359 -20.92 5.32 4.92
N ALA A 360 -20.22 6.37 4.47
CA ALA A 360 -18.80 6.35 4.18
C ALA A 360 -18.10 7.67 4.57
N LEU A 361 -17.05 7.57 5.39
CA LEU A 361 -16.14 8.64 5.77
C LEU A 361 -14.70 8.31 5.36
N ASN A 362 -14.51 7.34 4.46
CA ASN A 362 -13.18 6.96 4.01
C ASN A 362 -12.47 8.15 3.35
N HIS A 363 -11.17 8.31 3.66
CA HIS A 363 -10.30 9.38 3.17
C HIS A 363 -10.79 10.82 3.50
N LEU A 364 -11.74 10.99 4.45
CA LEU A 364 -12.39 12.30 4.71
C LEU A 364 -11.36 13.43 4.88
N PHE A 365 -10.31 13.20 5.66
CA PHE A 365 -9.21 14.12 5.92
C PHE A 365 -7.84 13.55 5.51
N MET A 366 -7.80 12.60 4.58
CA MET A 366 -6.53 12.03 4.13
C MET A 366 -5.59 13.13 3.63
N ASN A 367 -4.32 13.11 4.08
CA ASN A 367 -3.31 14.12 3.77
C ASN A 367 -3.63 15.56 4.27
N CYS A 368 -4.45 15.73 5.29
CA CYS A 368 -4.61 17.03 5.96
C CYS A 368 -3.47 17.24 6.97
N HIS A 369 -2.28 17.56 6.47
CA HIS A 369 -1.03 17.56 7.25
C HIS A 369 -1.07 18.47 8.48
N ALA A 370 -1.75 19.63 8.40
CA ALA A 370 -1.84 20.62 9.46
C ALA A 370 -3.04 20.41 10.41
N LEU A 371 -3.85 19.37 10.21
CA LEU A 371 -5.08 19.14 10.97
C LEU A 371 -4.77 18.85 12.44
N ARG A 372 -5.38 19.60 13.35
CA ARG A 372 -5.19 19.46 14.79
C ARG A 372 -6.49 19.19 15.55
N ASN A 373 -7.58 19.80 15.14
CA ASN A 373 -8.86 19.73 15.82
C ASN A 373 -9.94 19.13 14.93
N VAL A 374 -10.65 18.14 15.47
CA VAL A 374 -11.74 17.46 14.81
C VAL A 374 -12.97 17.50 15.71
N PRO A 375 -14.12 18.03 15.26
CA PRO A 375 -15.35 18.01 16.04
C PRO A 375 -15.93 16.59 16.10
N LEU A 376 -16.87 16.37 17.03
CA LEU A 376 -17.60 15.12 17.12
C LEU A 376 -18.60 14.98 15.96
N TYR A 377 -18.34 14.00 15.08
CA TYR A 377 -19.25 13.65 13.99
C TYR A 377 -20.22 12.53 14.39
N LYS A 378 -21.43 12.57 13.86
CA LYS A 378 -22.40 11.47 13.96
C LYS A 378 -22.08 10.42 12.92
N ALA A 379 -21.72 9.22 13.33
CA ALA A 379 -21.23 8.17 12.41
C ALA A 379 -21.94 6.83 12.55
N THR A 380 -23.17 6.82 13.10
CA THR A 380 -23.93 5.60 13.42
C THR A 380 -24.20 4.67 12.23
N LEU A 381 -24.24 5.20 11.01
CA LEU A 381 -24.48 4.43 9.78
C LEU A 381 -23.19 4.17 8.98
N VAL A 382 -22.06 4.69 9.44
CA VAL A 382 -20.81 4.62 8.69
C VAL A 382 -20.20 3.22 8.80
N THR A 383 -20.05 2.55 7.67
CA THR A 383 -19.42 1.22 7.59
C THR A 383 -17.96 1.29 7.17
N ASN A 384 -17.53 2.37 6.51
CA ASN A 384 -16.17 2.54 5.98
C ASN A 384 -15.49 3.79 6.52
N PHE A 385 -14.49 3.59 7.41
CA PHE A 385 -13.63 4.61 8.00
C PHE A 385 -12.19 4.56 7.45
N SER A 386 -11.93 3.77 6.39
CA SER A 386 -10.57 3.54 5.91
C SER A 386 -9.87 4.86 5.55
N SER A 387 -8.62 5.01 6.02
CA SER A 387 -7.78 6.19 5.78
C SER A 387 -8.41 7.53 6.17
N MET A 388 -9.41 7.55 7.07
CA MET A 388 -10.15 8.79 7.41
C MET A 388 -9.22 9.93 7.81
N PHE A 389 -8.16 9.64 8.56
CA PHE A 389 -7.15 10.59 9.03
C PHE A 389 -5.74 10.25 8.54
N ASN A 390 -5.61 9.44 7.50
CA ASN A 390 -4.29 9.05 6.99
C ASN A 390 -3.46 10.30 6.64
N ALA A 391 -2.20 10.33 7.12
CA ALA A 391 -1.25 11.44 6.96
C ALA A 391 -1.73 12.79 7.53
N CYS A 392 -2.53 12.78 8.61
CA CYS A 392 -2.78 13.94 9.44
C CYS A 392 -1.62 14.12 10.44
N TYR A 393 -0.50 14.66 9.99
CA TYR A 393 0.76 14.66 10.74
C TYR A 393 0.69 15.37 12.09
N ASP A 394 -0.09 16.46 12.18
CA ASP A 394 -0.22 17.30 13.38
C ASP A 394 -1.37 16.87 14.31
N LEU A 395 -2.15 15.84 13.94
CA LEU A 395 -3.30 15.38 14.71
C LEU A 395 -2.84 14.72 16.02
N GLN A 396 -3.23 15.29 17.17
CA GLN A 396 -2.81 14.81 18.48
C GLN A 396 -3.85 13.94 19.19
N GLN A 397 -5.11 14.15 18.89
CA GLN A 397 -6.24 13.43 19.48
C GLN A 397 -7.49 13.51 18.59
N VAL A 398 -8.41 12.60 18.78
CA VAL A 398 -9.72 12.56 18.11
C VAL A 398 -10.82 12.39 19.15
N PRO A 399 -12.06 12.90 18.90
CA PRO A 399 -13.20 12.63 19.76
C PRO A 399 -13.66 11.17 19.66
N LEU A 400 -14.51 10.74 20.59
CA LEU A 400 -15.13 9.42 20.57
C LEU A 400 -16.25 9.39 19.53
N PHE A 401 -15.96 8.92 18.32
CA PHE A 401 -16.97 8.67 17.29
C PHE A 401 -17.77 7.39 17.61
N ASP A 402 -19.01 7.34 17.15
CA ASP A 402 -19.73 6.07 17.08
C ASP A 402 -19.25 5.28 15.85
N THR A 403 -18.44 4.25 16.10
CA THR A 403 -17.88 3.37 15.07
C THR A 403 -18.55 2.00 15.06
N SER A 404 -19.73 1.85 15.67
CA SER A 404 -20.38 0.56 15.91
C SER A 404 -20.78 -0.20 14.64
N ALA A 405 -21.00 0.50 13.52
CA ALA A 405 -21.27 -0.10 12.21
C ALA A 405 -20.01 -0.28 11.34
N GLY A 406 -18.84 0.17 11.80
CA GLY A 406 -17.61 0.21 11.02
C GLY A 406 -17.01 -1.15 10.77
N THR A 407 -17.05 -1.62 9.53
CA THR A 407 -16.45 -2.90 9.12
C THR A 407 -15.02 -2.74 8.59
N ASN A 408 -14.69 -1.58 8.00
CA ASN A 408 -13.36 -1.27 7.48
C ASN A 408 -12.77 -0.05 8.21
N MET A 409 -11.68 -0.28 8.94
CA MET A 409 -10.91 0.75 9.66
C MET A 409 -9.44 0.77 9.22
N SER A 410 -9.13 0.16 8.07
CA SER A 410 -7.76 0.08 7.57
C SER A 410 -7.16 1.46 7.38
N SER A 411 -5.92 1.63 7.84
CA SER A 411 -5.16 2.89 7.75
C SER A 411 -5.85 4.12 8.36
N MET A 412 -6.88 3.95 9.23
CA MET A 412 -7.70 5.06 9.73
C MET A 412 -6.86 6.21 10.32
N PHE A 413 -5.78 5.88 11.03
CA PHE A 413 -4.84 6.82 11.64
C PHE A 413 -3.41 6.66 11.12
N SER A 414 -3.23 6.01 9.97
CA SER A 414 -1.89 5.82 9.39
C SER A 414 -1.21 7.17 9.19
N ASP A 415 0.08 7.24 9.51
CA ASP A 415 0.88 8.48 9.45
C ASP A 415 0.36 9.66 10.32
N CYS A 416 -0.45 9.41 11.35
CA CYS A 416 -0.77 10.41 12.38
C CYS A 416 0.40 10.53 13.36
N ARG A 417 1.47 11.21 12.93
CA ARG A 417 2.78 11.21 13.62
C ARG A 417 2.76 11.83 15.01
N ALA A 418 1.85 12.78 15.26
CA ALA A 418 1.69 13.46 16.55
C ALA A 418 0.62 12.82 17.44
N LEU A 419 -0.10 11.80 16.97
CA LEU A 419 -1.18 11.14 17.71
C LEU A 419 -0.62 10.36 18.90
N LYS A 420 -1.04 10.74 20.13
CA LYS A 420 -0.53 10.14 21.38
C LYS A 420 -1.40 9.01 21.90
N THR A 421 -2.70 9.14 21.73
CA THR A 421 -3.70 8.17 22.20
C THR A 421 -4.98 8.32 21.40
N ILE A 422 -5.86 7.31 21.46
CA ILE A 422 -7.20 7.36 20.90
C ILE A 422 -8.24 7.03 21.96
N PRO A 423 -9.50 7.48 21.82
CA PRO A 423 -10.59 7.02 22.66
C PRO A 423 -10.91 5.54 22.41
N LEU A 424 -11.69 4.92 23.31
CA LEU A 424 -12.17 3.55 23.14
C LEU A 424 -13.24 3.49 22.04
N LEU A 425 -12.81 3.32 20.79
CA LEU A 425 -13.70 3.13 19.65
C LEU A 425 -14.40 1.77 19.71
N ASN A 426 -15.65 1.70 19.24
CA ASN A 426 -16.33 0.42 19.08
C ASN A 426 -15.85 -0.24 17.77
N THR A 427 -15.10 -1.32 17.89
CA THR A 427 -14.51 -2.05 16.75
C THR A 427 -15.04 -3.48 16.62
N ALA A 428 -16.17 -3.79 17.27
CA ALA A 428 -16.69 -5.15 17.38
C ALA A 428 -16.99 -5.86 16.06
N VAL A 429 -17.36 -5.08 15.04
CA VAL A 429 -17.69 -5.60 13.70
C VAL A 429 -16.59 -5.35 12.66
N ALA A 430 -15.48 -4.71 13.07
CA ALA A 430 -14.39 -4.39 12.17
C ALA A 430 -13.65 -5.67 11.73
N THR A 431 -13.64 -5.91 10.42
CA THR A 431 -12.95 -7.07 9.82
C THR A 431 -11.56 -6.73 9.30
N ASP A 432 -11.31 -5.45 9.00
CA ASP A 432 -10.01 -4.97 8.53
C ASP A 432 -9.53 -3.76 9.36
N MET A 433 -8.45 -3.97 10.10
CA MET A 433 -7.74 -2.96 10.88
C MET A 433 -6.26 -2.87 10.46
N SER A 434 -5.92 -3.34 9.25
CA SER A 434 -4.55 -3.28 8.71
C SER A 434 -4.05 -1.83 8.66
N ASN A 435 -2.78 -1.62 8.97
CA ASN A 435 -2.13 -0.30 8.99
C ASN A 435 -2.83 0.77 9.86
N MET A 436 -3.77 0.39 10.76
CA MET A 436 -4.62 1.37 11.47
C MET A 436 -3.80 2.47 12.15
N PHE A 437 -2.63 2.12 12.72
CA PHE A 437 -1.71 3.04 13.41
C PHE A 437 -0.31 3.04 12.77
N TYR A 438 -0.20 2.67 11.49
CA TYR A 438 1.09 2.68 10.79
C TYR A 438 1.73 4.07 10.85
N ASN A 439 3.03 4.17 11.20
CA ASN A 439 3.76 5.43 11.37
C ASN A 439 3.19 6.41 12.43
N CYS A 440 2.43 5.93 13.41
CA CYS A 440 2.02 6.76 14.56
C CYS A 440 3.18 6.88 15.55
N TYR A 441 4.19 7.67 15.21
CA TYR A 441 5.47 7.75 15.94
C TYR A 441 5.32 8.13 17.43
N ALA A 442 4.34 8.99 17.76
CA ALA A 442 4.10 9.47 19.11
C ALA A 442 3.07 8.66 19.90
N LEU A 443 2.53 7.57 19.33
CA LEU A 443 1.51 6.74 19.98
C LEU A 443 2.10 6.02 21.20
N ASP A 444 1.67 6.42 22.39
CA ASP A 444 2.19 5.90 23.65
C ASP A 444 1.37 4.69 24.17
N SER A 445 0.06 4.70 23.92
CA SER A 445 -0.85 3.65 24.34
C SER A 445 -2.10 3.56 23.45
N VAL A 446 -2.73 2.39 23.46
CA VAL A 446 -4.04 2.15 22.83
C VAL A 446 -5.00 1.53 23.83
N PRO A 447 -6.30 1.87 23.80
CA PRO A 447 -7.32 1.21 24.63
C PRO A 447 -7.53 -0.24 24.20
N LEU A 448 -8.23 -1.02 25.02
CA LEU A 448 -8.64 -2.38 24.67
C LEU A 448 -9.75 -2.36 23.61
N LEU A 449 -9.34 -2.28 22.34
CA LEU A 449 -10.26 -2.38 21.22
C LEU A 449 -10.86 -3.80 21.13
N ASN A 450 -12.12 -3.90 20.74
CA ASN A 450 -12.74 -5.19 20.48
C ASN A 450 -12.33 -5.67 19.07
N THR A 451 -11.48 -6.68 19.02
CA THR A 451 -10.90 -7.21 17.77
C THR A 451 -11.46 -8.59 17.39
N VAL A 452 -12.62 -8.98 17.95
CA VAL A 452 -13.18 -10.34 17.76
C VAL A 452 -13.45 -10.69 16.29
N SER A 453 -13.86 -9.73 15.49
CA SER A 453 -14.15 -9.92 14.06
C SER A 453 -12.95 -9.63 13.15
N ASN A 454 -11.84 -9.12 13.70
CA ASN A 454 -10.70 -8.69 12.90
C ASN A 454 -9.96 -9.87 12.28
N GLN A 455 -9.71 -9.83 10.98
CA GLN A 455 -9.05 -10.89 10.22
C GLN A 455 -7.57 -10.59 9.94
N THR A 456 -7.13 -9.34 10.12
CA THR A 456 -5.77 -8.92 9.81
C THR A 456 -5.22 -7.91 10.79
N MET A 457 -3.99 -8.15 11.28
CA MET A 457 -3.19 -7.19 12.02
C MET A 457 -1.98 -6.70 11.20
N ALA A 458 -2.01 -6.88 9.87
CA ALA A 458 -0.89 -6.48 9.02
C ALA A 458 -0.52 -5.02 9.24
N SER A 459 0.73 -4.78 9.63
CA SER A 459 1.32 -3.46 9.91
C SER A 459 0.51 -2.57 10.88
N MET A 460 -0.39 -3.15 11.70
CA MET A 460 -1.33 -2.37 12.52
C MET A 460 -0.65 -1.34 13.41
N PHE A 461 0.51 -1.67 13.99
CA PHE A 461 1.31 -0.79 14.85
C PHE A 461 2.73 -0.57 14.29
N SER A 462 2.95 -0.84 13.01
CA SER A 462 4.29 -0.67 12.42
C SER A 462 4.75 0.78 12.54
N ASN A 463 6.00 0.98 12.99
CA ASN A 463 6.58 2.28 13.28
C ASN A 463 5.89 3.10 14.40
N CYS A 464 5.24 2.46 15.37
CA CYS A 464 4.81 3.10 16.61
C CYS A 464 6.01 3.18 17.59
N LEU A 465 6.86 4.20 17.40
CA LEU A 465 8.20 4.25 18.03
C LEU A 465 8.15 4.34 19.55
N THR A 466 7.13 5.01 20.12
CA THR A 466 6.97 5.24 21.55
C THR A 466 6.07 4.23 22.26
N LEU A 467 5.41 3.34 21.51
CA LEU A 467 4.48 2.35 22.07
C LEU A 467 5.21 1.34 22.95
N LYS A 468 4.88 1.31 24.25
CA LYS A 468 5.57 0.47 25.25
C LYS A 468 4.92 -0.89 25.47
N ASN A 469 3.61 -0.95 25.37
CA ASN A 469 2.82 -2.15 25.54
C ASN A 469 1.50 -2.07 24.77
N ILE A 470 0.84 -3.19 24.62
CA ILE A 470 -0.50 -3.31 24.02
C ILE A 470 -1.42 -4.07 24.97
N PRO A 471 -2.74 -3.81 24.94
CA PRO A 471 -3.72 -4.62 25.65
C PRO A 471 -3.84 -6.04 25.05
N LEU A 472 -4.46 -6.96 25.81
CA LEU A 472 -4.75 -8.30 25.30
C LEU A 472 -5.92 -8.28 24.32
N PHE A 473 -5.60 -8.16 23.03
CA PHE A 473 -6.58 -8.23 21.96
C PHE A 473 -7.09 -9.65 21.73
N VAL A 474 -8.34 -9.78 21.27
CA VAL A 474 -8.89 -11.05 20.77
C VAL A 474 -8.41 -11.23 19.32
N THR A 475 -7.54 -12.23 19.10
CA THR A 475 -6.89 -12.41 17.79
C THR A 475 -7.16 -13.80 17.17
N SER A 476 -8.20 -14.50 17.65
CA SER A 476 -8.52 -15.86 17.21
C SER A 476 -8.87 -15.96 15.70
N SER A 477 -9.34 -14.88 15.09
CA SER A 477 -9.71 -14.84 13.67
C SER A 477 -8.61 -14.25 12.78
N VAL A 478 -7.49 -13.78 13.38
CA VAL A 478 -6.42 -13.09 12.64
C VAL A 478 -5.55 -14.10 11.90
N THR A 479 -5.52 -13.99 10.58
CA THR A 479 -4.73 -14.87 9.70
C THR A 479 -3.36 -14.31 9.35
N THR A 480 -3.14 -12.99 9.45
CA THR A 480 -1.83 -12.37 9.20
C THR A 480 -1.44 -11.37 10.27
N PHE A 481 -0.23 -11.55 10.79
CA PHE A 481 0.47 -10.68 11.73
C PHE A 481 1.67 -9.99 11.07
N ALA A 482 1.74 -9.99 9.73
CA ALA A 482 2.86 -9.42 8.99
C ALA A 482 3.14 -7.98 9.41
N SER A 483 4.38 -7.69 9.85
CA SER A 483 4.81 -6.38 10.31
C SER A 483 3.96 -5.74 11.42
N ALA A 484 3.15 -6.53 12.15
CA ALA A 484 2.16 -6.00 13.11
C ALA A 484 2.77 -5.02 14.11
N PHE A 485 4.00 -5.25 14.55
CA PHE A 485 4.76 -4.42 15.50
C PHE A 485 6.13 -4.01 14.95
N ASN A 486 6.31 -4.06 13.62
CA ASN A 486 7.59 -3.70 13.01
C ASN A 486 8.04 -2.29 13.45
N THR A 487 9.31 -2.16 13.86
CA THR A 487 9.91 -0.88 14.28
C THR A 487 9.23 -0.23 15.50
N CYS A 488 8.62 -1.02 16.40
CA CYS A 488 8.15 -0.54 17.69
C CYS A 488 9.34 -0.49 18.68
N TYR A 489 10.16 0.55 18.58
CA TYR A 489 11.43 0.64 19.33
C TYR A 489 11.28 0.54 20.85
N SER A 490 10.19 1.09 21.41
CA SER A 490 9.94 1.14 22.86
C SER A 490 9.16 -0.06 23.40
N LEU A 491 8.69 -0.94 22.52
CA LEU A 491 7.90 -2.11 22.92
C LEU A 491 8.76 -3.09 23.72
N THR A 492 8.40 -3.33 25.00
CA THR A 492 9.19 -4.19 25.89
C THR A 492 8.65 -5.60 26.00
N THR A 493 7.33 -5.74 25.94
CA THR A 493 6.62 -7.02 26.03
C THR A 493 5.31 -6.95 25.24
N ILE A 494 4.74 -8.12 24.90
CA ILE A 494 3.37 -8.27 24.41
C ILE A 494 2.60 -9.26 25.27
N PRO A 495 1.26 -9.12 25.39
CA PRO A 495 0.43 -10.14 26.01
C PRO A 495 0.37 -11.42 25.17
N LEU A 496 -0.13 -12.50 25.76
CA LEU A 496 -0.32 -13.76 25.04
C LEU A 496 -1.49 -13.66 24.05
N LEU A 497 -1.17 -13.29 22.81
CA LEU A 497 -2.13 -13.23 21.71
C LEU A 497 -2.48 -14.65 21.23
N ASN A 498 -3.73 -14.89 20.86
CA ASN A 498 -4.12 -16.11 20.18
C ASN A 498 -3.72 -16.04 18.70
N THR A 499 -2.67 -16.75 18.32
CA THR A 499 -2.13 -16.75 16.95
C THR A 499 -2.44 -18.02 16.16
N SER A 500 -3.38 -18.84 16.65
CA SER A 500 -3.66 -20.18 16.08
C SER A 500 -4.15 -20.17 14.64
N ALA A 501 -4.80 -19.09 14.17
CA ALA A 501 -5.22 -18.92 12.77
C ALA A 501 -4.11 -18.30 11.90
N GLY A 502 -3.02 -17.83 12.50
CA GLY A 502 -1.97 -17.08 11.83
C GLY A 502 -1.16 -17.93 10.85
N THR A 503 -1.04 -17.46 9.61
CA THR A 503 -0.23 -18.08 8.57
C THR A 503 1.00 -17.25 8.20
N ASN A 504 0.94 -15.93 8.39
CA ASN A 504 2.02 -15.02 8.06
C ASN A 504 2.47 -14.20 9.27
N PHE A 505 3.69 -14.45 9.73
CA PHE A 505 4.35 -13.78 10.84
C PHE A 505 5.57 -12.95 10.38
N SER A 506 5.68 -12.66 9.06
CA SER A 506 6.84 -11.95 8.52
C SER A 506 7.01 -10.58 9.17
N ALA A 507 8.22 -10.26 9.59
CA ALA A 507 8.59 -9.00 10.24
C ALA A 507 7.70 -8.60 11.44
N MET A 508 6.96 -9.54 12.08
CA MET A 508 6.00 -9.22 13.15
C MET A 508 6.60 -8.34 14.25
N PHE A 509 7.84 -8.59 14.65
CA PHE A 509 8.58 -7.83 15.66
C PHE A 509 9.88 -7.24 15.12
N SER A 510 10.02 -7.15 13.80
CA SER A 510 11.25 -6.64 13.20
C SER A 510 11.61 -5.26 13.78
N THR A 511 12.84 -5.12 14.20
CA THR A 511 13.41 -3.89 14.79
C THR A 511 12.69 -3.40 16.07
N CYS A 512 12.09 -4.32 16.85
CA CYS A 512 11.60 -4.02 18.19
C CYS A 512 12.80 -3.99 19.16
N ASN A 513 13.53 -2.90 19.19
CA ASN A 513 14.85 -2.81 19.83
C ASN A 513 14.82 -3.08 21.35
N SER A 514 13.72 -2.74 22.04
CA SER A 514 13.55 -2.90 23.49
C SER A 514 12.83 -4.17 23.89
N LEU A 515 12.39 -5.00 22.94
CA LEU A 515 11.64 -6.22 23.21
C LEU A 515 12.55 -7.25 23.89
N GLN A 516 12.23 -7.62 25.12
CA GLN A 516 13.05 -8.53 25.94
C GLN A 516 12.62 -10.00 25.81
N SER A 517 11.33 -10.24 25.65
CA SER A 517 10.75 -11.57 25.49
C SER A 517 9.41 -11.51 24.78
N VAL A 518 9.00 -12.62 24.21
CA VAL A 518 7.65 -12.84 23.68
C VAL A 518 7.00 -14.04 24.36
N PRO A 519 5.66 -14.05 24.54
CA PRO A 519 4.96 -15.20 25.08
C PRO A 519 4.95 -16.38 24.10
N SER A 520 4.49 -17.57 24.56
CA SER A 520 4.39 -18.76 23.72
C SER A 520 3.27 -18.58 22.68
N LEU A 521 3.63 -18.16 21.46
CA LEU A 521 2.71 -18.00 20.35
C LEU A 521 2.41 -19.35 19.70
N ASN A 522 1.14 -19.58 19.34
CA ASN A 522 0.77 -20.74 18.53
C ASN A 522 1.08 -20.45 17.06
N THR A 523 2.09 -21.11 16.50
CA THR A 523 2.56 -20.90 15.12
C THR A 523 2.35 -22.11 14.20
N ALA A 524 1.53 -23.10 14.63
CA ALA A 524 1.33 -24.36 13.92
C ALA A 524 0.81 -24.20 12.47
N ASN A 525 0.22 -23.07 12.12
CA ASN A 525 -0.21 -22.75 10.76
C ASN A 525 0.72 -21.79 10.03
N GLY A 526 1.82 -21.37 10.67
CA GLY A 526 2.75 -20.41 10.14
C GLY A 526 3.54 -20.91 8.93
N THR A 527 3.52 -20.19 7.84
CA THR A 527 4.29 -20.49 6.61
C THR A 527 5.39 -19.48 6.34
N ASN A 528 5.23 -18.25 6.79
CA ASN A 528 6.20 -17.17 6.57
C ASN A 528 6.63 -16.54 7.90
N PHE A 529 7.90 -16.68 8.24
CA PHE A 529 8.55 -16.13 9.41
C PHE A 529 9.72 -15.20 9.05
N SER A 530 9.84 -14.77 7.79
CA SER A 530 10.96 -13.91 7.37
C SER A 530 11.01 -12.63 8.19
N ASN A 531 12.21 -12.25 8.64
CA ASN A 531 12.46 -11.07 9.47
C ASN A 531 11.67 -11.01 10.80
N MET A 532 11.02 -12.10 11.27
CA MET A 532 10.10 -12.03 12.40
C MET A 532 10.67 -11.30 13.61
N PHE A 533 11.94 -11.52 13.91
CA PHE A 533 12.67 -10.88 15.02
C PHE A 533 13.90 -10.10 14.53
N TYR A 534 13.98 -9.75 13.26
CA TYR A 534 15.13 -9.00 12.71
C TYR A 534 15.40 -7.74 13.54
N GLY A 535 16.63 -7.55 14.00
CA GLY A 535 17.03 -6.34 14.73
C GLY A 535 16.44 -6.20 16.15
N CYS A 536 15.90 -7.26 16.74
CA CYS A 536 15.45 -7.26 18.16
C CYS A 536 16.64 -7.29 19.10
N TYR A 537 17.32 -6.16 19.31
CA TYR A 537 18.61 -6.08 20.01
C TYR A 537 18.54 -6.54 21.46
N ALA A 538 17.44 -6.29 22.18
CA ALA A 538 17.28 -6.63 23.60
C ALA A 538 16.66 -8.01 23.84
N LEU A 539 16.22 -8.73 22.81
CA LEU A 539 15.57 -10.03 22.94
C LEU A 539 16.54 -11.08 23.46
N GLN A 540 16.27 -11.64 24.63
CA GLN A 540 17.16 -12.59 25.31
C GLN A 540 16.81 -14.05 25.03
N TYR A 541 15.53 -14.36 24.90
CA TYR A 541 15.04 -15.70 24.59
C TYR A 541 13.68 -15.63 23.90
N ILE A 542 13.37 -16.67 23.13
CA ILE A 542 12.07 -16.88 22.50
C ILE A 542 11.46 -18.19 23.01
N PRO A 543 10.13 -18.31 23.05
CA PRO A 543 9.46 -19.57 23.37
C PRO A 543 9.60 -20.56 22.22
N THR A 544 9.18 -21.82 22.47
CA THR A 544 9.06 -22.81 21.39
C THR A 544 8.05 -22.32 20.34
N LEU A 545 8.48 -22.31 19.08
CA LEU A 545 7.65 -22.02 17.92
C LEU A 545 7.52 -23.28 17.06
N ASP A 546 6.32 -23.59 16.61
CA ASP A 546 6.11 -24.62 15.60
C ASP A 546 6.41 -24.00 14.21
N THR A 547 7.47 -24.48 13.58
CA THR A 547 7.91 -24.06 12.26
C THR A 547 7.79 -25.17 11.21
N SER A 548 7.10 -26.24 11.52
CA SER A 548 7.00 -27.44 10.67
C SER A 548 6.35 -27.18 9.29
N LYS A 549 5.59 -26.08 9.16
CA LYS A 549 5.01 -25.62 7.88
C LYS A 549 5.76 -24.45 7.27
N ALA A 550 6.83 -23.96 7.88
CA ALA A 550 7.55 -22.79 7.40
C ALA A 550 8.18 -23.01 6.03
N THR A 551 7.85 -22.15 5.08
CA THR A 551 8.47 -22.11 3.75
C THR A 551 9.44 -20.95 3.60
N ASN A 552 9.33 -19.91 4.44
CA ASN A 552 10.21 -18.76 4.45
C ASN A 552 10.60 -18.37 5.87
N VAL A 553 11.88 -18.36 6.15
CA VAL A 553 12.48 -17.97 7.45
C VAL A 553 13.64 -16.98 7.27
N GLY A 554 13.75 -16.36 6.10
CA GLY A 554 14.87 -15.47 5.77
C GLY A 554 15.07 -14.39 6.83
N THR A 555 16.32 -14.25 7.31
CA THR A 555 16.77 -13.24 8.30
C THR A 555 15.94 -13.18 9.58
N MET A 556 15.24 -14.29 9.95
CA MET A 556 14.29 -14.35 11.07
C MET A 556 14.88 -13.84 12.39
N PHE A 557 16.16 -14.08 12.65
CA PHE A 557 16.87 -13.72 13.87
C PHE A 557 18.09 -12.82 13.61
N ASP A 558 18.24 -12.27 12.42
CA ASP A 558 19.38 -11.42 12.14
C ASP A 558 19.41 -10.22 13.07
N SER A 559 20.62 -9.88 13.55
CA SER A 559 20.85 -8.75 14.45
C SER A 559 20.16 -8.84 15.83
N CYS A 560 19.74 -10.04 16.29
CA CYS A 560 19.25 -10.24 17.68
C CYS A 560 20.44 -10.36 18.63
N LEU A 561 21.06 -9.25 19.01
CA LEU A 561 22.40 -9.24 19.66
C LEU A 561 22.42 -9.84 21.06
N SER A 562 21.32 -9.81 21.79
CA SER A 562 21.20 -10.34 23.16
C SER A 562 20.62 -11.76 23.22
N LEU A 563 20.21 -12.34 22.10
CA LEU A 563 19.58 -13.64 22.09
C LEU A 563 20.56 -14.74 22.44
N ALA A 564 20.34 -15.39 23.57
CA ALA A 564 21.26 -16.39 24.13
C ALA A 564 20.97 -17.81 23.61
N SER A 565 19.72 -18.11 23.31
CA SER A 565 19.28 -19.43 22.83
C SER A 565 18.00 -19.33 21.99
N VAL A 566 17.86 -20.28 21.09
CA VAL A 566 16.64 -20.50 20.27
C VAL A 566 16.20 -21.95 20.52
N PRO A 567 14.89 -22.21 20.72
CA PRO A 567 14.40 -23.58 20.85
C PRO A 567 14.60 -24.37 19.55
N ALA A 568 14.45 -25.67 19.62
CA ALA A 568 14.49 -26.53 18.43
C ALA A 568 13.40 -26.10 17.44
N LEU A 569 13.79 -25.75 16.21
CA LEU A 569 12.92 -25.34 15.11
C LEU A 569 13.04 -26.33 13.96
N ASP A 570 11.92 -26.59 13.26
CA ASP A 570 11.93 -27.42 12.06
C ASP A 570 11.87 -26.52 10.79
N PHE A 571 12.92 -26.59 9.97
CA PHE A 571 13.00 -25.87 8.70
C PHE A 571 13.05 -26.82 7.49
N SER A 572 12.58 -28.04 7.64
CA SER A 572 12.62 -29.04 6.58
C SER A 572 11.84 -28.66 5.31
N LYS A 573 10.87 -27.75 5.42
CA LYS A 573 10.05 -27.28 4.30
C LYS A 573 10.46 -25.89 3.76
N VAL A 574 11.53 -25.30 4.27
CA VAL A 574 11.99 -23.99 3.82
C VAL A 574 12.50 -24.06 2.39
N THR A 575 11.96 -23.18 1.54
CA THR A 575 12.28 -23.13 0.09
C THR A 575 12.98 -21.84 -0.31
N THR A 576 13.02 -20.83 0.59
CA THR A 576 13.68 -19.54 0.30
C THR A 576 15.19 -19.66 0.33
N THR A 577 15.87 -18.85 -0.50
CA THR A 577 17.34 -18.84 -0.59
C THR A 577 18.02 -18.01 0.51
N THR A 578 17.25 -17.22 1.28
CA THR A 578 17.77 -16.36 2.36
C THR A 578 17.86 -17.13 3.67
N THR A 579 18.99 -16.94 4.38
CA THR A 579 19.28 -17.64 5.63
C THR A 579 18.55 -17.00 6.81
N PRO A 580 18.23 -17.76 7.88
CA PRO A 580 17.50 -17.24 9.03
C PRO A 580 18.33 -16.34 9.95
N THR A 581 19.65 -16.23 9.78
CA THR A 581 20.54 -15.78 10.85
C THR A 581 21.49 -14.63 10.51
N GLY A 582 21.56 -14.12 9.31
CA GLY A 582 22.43 -12.97 8.98
C GLY A 582 23.78 -12.89 9.73
N THR A 583 24.03 -11.83 10.49
CA THR A 583 25.30 -11.53 11.17
C THR A 583 25.34 -11.87 12.68
N ASN A 584 24.32 -12.52 13.24
CA ASN A 584 24.21 -12.72 14.69
C ASN A 584 25.08 -13.85 15.26
N ARG A 585 25.93 -13.52 16.24
CA ARG A 585 26.99 -14.39 16.81
C ARG A 585 26.51 -15.53 17.69
N SER A 586 25.40 -15.36 18.41
CA SER A 586 25.00 -16.30 19.46
C SER A 586 24.05 -17.40 19.01
N LEU A 587 23.43 -17.23 17.83
CA LEU A 587 22.35 -18.10 17.37
C LEU A 587 22.78 -19.36 16.63
N TYR A 588 24.04 -19.42 16.22
CA TYR A 588 24.47 -20.49 15.32
C TYR A 588 24.65 -21.86 16.00
N SER A 589 24.79 -21.88 17.31
CA SER A 589 24.78 -23.14 18.07
C SER A 589 23.40 -23.82 18.10
N PHE A 590 22.35 -23.11 17.68
CA PHE A 590 20.96 -23.54 17.74
C PHE A 590 20.28 -23.63 16.37
N LEU A 591 21.05 -23.68 15.28
CA LEU A 591 20.48 -23.83 13.97
C LEU A 591 19.60 -25.06 13.89
N PRO A 592 18.38 -24.89 13.31
CA PRO A 592 17.40 -25.95 13.27
C PRO A 592 17.88 -27.15 12.45
N THR A 593 17.40 -28.33 12.83
CA THR A 593 17.62 -29.54 12.06
C THR A 593 16.94 -29.44 10.69
N GLY A 594 17.63 -29.88 9.64
CA GLY A 594 17.03 -30.11 8.35
C GLY A 594 17.15 -28.99 7.32
N LEU A 595 17.91 -27.91 7.56
CA LEU A 595 18.14 -26.87 6.56
C LEU A 595 18.77 -27.44 5.27
N ARG A 596 18.21 -27.11 4.11
CA ARG A 596 18.60 -27.67 2.80
C ARG A 596 19.03 -26.62 1.76
N ILE A 597 19.01 -25.35 2.13
CA ILE A 597 19.37 -24.21 1.26
C ILE A 597 20.71 -23.61 1.68
N SER A 598 21.34 -22.82 0.81
CA SER A 598 22.63 -22.18 1.11
C SER A 598 22.60 -21.39 2.42
N LEU A 599 23.66 -21.53 3.22
CA LEU A 599 23.81 -20.90 4.53
C LEU A 599 25.10 -20.07 4.55
N THR A 600 24.97 -18.77 4.81
CA THR A 600 26.11 -17.86 4.94
C THR A 600 26.28 -17.44 6.39
N LEU A 601 27.43 -17.77 7.00
CA LEU A 601 27.82 -17.48 8.36
C LEU A 601 29.06 -16.58 8.42
N THR A 602 29.20 -15.67 7.50
CA THR A 602 30.39 -14.81 7.38
C THR A 602 30.52 -13.87 8.58
N ASN A 603 31.73 -13.83 9.19
CA ASN A 603 32.04 -12.95 10.34
C ASN A 603 31.18 -13.12 11.58
N SER A 604 30.53 -14.27 11.75
CA SER A 604 29.58 -14.52 12.85
C SER A 604 30.27 -14.82 14.19
N LYS A 605 31.61 -14.93 14.19
CA LYS A 605 32.46 -15.18 15.39
C LYS A 605 32.12 -16.45 16.20
N LEU A 606 31.61 -17.46 15.51
CA LEU A 606 31.31 -18.74 16.09
C LEU A 606 32.57 -19.51 16.49
N SER A 607 32.49 -20.24 17.60
CA SER A 607 33.49 -21.19 18.01
C SER A 607 33.46 -22.45 17.14
N GLU A 608 34.52 -23.25 17.19
CA GLU A 608 34.56 -24.54 16.48
C GLU A 608 33.43 -25.48 16.91
N SER A 609 33.11 -25.53 18.22
CA SER A 609 32.02 -26.35 18.72
C SER A 609 30.65 -25.90 18.18
N ALA A 610 30.41 -24.59 18.11
CA ALA A 610 29.18 -24.03 17.56
C ALA A 610 29.07 -24.34 16.06
N LEU A 611 30.11 -24.16 15.26
CA LEU A 611 30.13 -24.51 13.84
C LEU A 611 29.93 -26.03 13.63
N THR A 612 30.52 -26.88 14.47
CA THR A 612 30.32 -28.34 14.40
C THR A 612 28.85 -28.69 14.63
N THR A 613 28.18 -28.04 15.58
CA THR A 613 26.74 -28.23 15.83
C THR A 613 25.90 -27.80 14.63
N VAL A 614 26.20 -26.62 14.06
CA VAL A 614 25.56 -26.14 12.82
C VAL A 614 25.68 -27.16 11.70
N ILE A 615 26.88 -27.62 11.44
CA ILE A 615 27.15 -28.61 10.38
C ILE A 615 26.39 -29.93 10.63
N GLY A 616 26.36 -30.37 11.88
CA GLY A 616 25.59 -31.54 12.30
C GLY A 616 24.10 -31.45 12.03
N ASN A 617 23.55 -30.26 12.19
CA ASN A 617 22.13 -29.98 12.01
C ASN A 617 21.71 -29.73 10.55
N LEU A 618 22.62 -29.59 9.60
CA LEU A 618 22.28 -29.41 8.18
C LEU A 618 21.47 -30.62 7.68
N GLY A 619 20.42 -30.33 6.92
CA GLY A 619 19.67 -31.34 6.18
C GLY A 619 20.43 -31.86 4.95
N VAL A 620 19.94 -32.96 4.36
CA VAL A 620 20.44 -33.44 3.06
C VAL A 620 20.17 -32.37 2.00
N ALA A 621 21.21 -32.05 1.22
CA ALA A 621 21.13 -30.97 0.25
C ALA A 621 20.04 -31.20 -0.80
N SER A 622 19.33 -30.14 -1.13
CA SER A 622 18.46 -30.08 -2.32
C SER A 622 19.15 -29.19 -3.35
N GLY A 623 19.64 -29.77 -4.40
CA GLY A 623 20.54 -29.07 -5.35
C GLY A 623 21.98 -29.01 -4.86
N THR A 624 22.68 -27.89 -5.07
CA THR A 624 24.05 -27.64 -4.64
C THR A 624 24.14 -26.45 -3.67
N PRO A 625 23.57 -26.56 -2.47
CA PRO A 625 23.63 -25.46 -1.51
C PRO A 625 25.07 -25.23 -1.01
N THR A 626 25.39 -23.97 -0.71
CA THR A 626 26.72 -23.57 -0.21
C THR A 626 26.63 -23.22 1.27
N LEU A 627 27.54 -23.77 2.07
CA LEU A 627 27.84 -23.35 3.43
C LEU A 627 29.06 -22.42 3.41
N THR A 628 28.84 -21.13 3.68
CA THR A 628 29.94 -20.13 3.81
C THR A 628 30.20 -19.85 5.29
N ILE A 629 31.41 -20.06 5.79
CA ILE A 629 31.80 -19.92 7.19
C ILE A 629 32.94 -18.94 7.42
N THR A 630 33.27 -18.13 6.47
CA THR A 630 34.44 -17.21 6.49
C THR A 630 34.35 -16.23 7.68
N GLY A 631 35.50 -15.97 8.33
CA GLY A 631 35.62 -14.97 9.39
C GLY A 631 35.03 -15.37 10.75
N ASN A 632 34.70 -16.63 10.98
CA ASN A 632 34.35 -17.16 12.29
C ASN A 632 35.58 -17.52 13.11
N TYR A 633 35.52 -17.43 14.43
CA TYR A 633 36.63 -17.82 15.31
C TYR A 633 36.95 -19.30 15.26
N GLY A 634 35.96 -20.15 14.99
CA GLY A 634 36.12 -21.58 14.82
C GLY A 634 36.42 -21.99 13.37
N ALA A 635 36.29 -21.07 12.42
CA ALA A 635 36.78 -21.25 11.06
C ALA A 635 38.24 -20.86 10.99
N VAL A 636 39.07 -21.71 11.52
CA VAL A 636 40.51 -21.55 11.37
C VAL A 636 40.81 -21.58 9.87
N THR A 637 41.57 -20.61 9.37
CA THR A 637 42.03 -20.62 7.98
C THR A 637 42.66 -21.97 7.70
N PRO A 638 42.18 -22.73 6.71
CA PRO A 638 42.72 -24.06 6.48
C PRO A 638 44.21 -23.95 6.15
N VAL A 639 45.01 -24.83 6.70
CA VAL A 639 46.37 -24.99 6.24
C VAL A 639 46.28 -25.61 4.85
N SER A 640 46.37 -24.75 3.80
CA SER A 640 46.32 -25.18 2.40
C SER A 640 47.71 -25.43 1.88
N LEU A 641 48.04 -26.67 1.61
CA LEU A 641 49.35 -27.10 1.13
C LEU A 641 49.19 -27.96 -0.11
N SER A 642 50.17 -27.84 -1.01
CA SER A 642 50.26 -28.76 -2.14
C SER A 642 50.80 -30.12 -1.67
N GLY A 643 50.03 -31.15 -1.97
CA GLY A 643 50.37 -32.51 -1.60
C GLY A 643 50.21 -33.47 -2.75
N THR A 644 51.13 -34.42 -2.92
CA THR A 644 51.00 -35.48 -3.92
C THR A 644 50.29 -36.67 -3.30
N THR A 645 49.13 -36.98 -3.84
CA THR A 645 48.34 -38.17 -3.55
C THR A 645 48.65 -39.29 -4.52
N THR A 646 48.62 -40.53 -4.06
CA THR A 646 48.63 -41.73 -4.89
C THR A 646 47.36 -42.53 -4.63
N ALA A 647 46.65 -42.88 -5.67
CA ALA A 647 45.42 -43.65 -5.51
C ALA A 647 45.67 -44.90 -4.69
N SER A 648 44.70 -45.21 -3.80
CA SER A 648 44.78 -46.33 -2.85
C SER A 648 45.90 -46.25 -1.81
N SER A 649 46.68 -45.14 -1.73
CA SER A 649 47.67 -44.88 -0.67
C SER A 649 47.09 -43.99 0.41
N THR A 650 47.42 -44.28 1.67
CA THR A 650 47.13 -43.40 2.81
C THR A 650 48.20 -42.33 3.00
N THR A 651 49.33 -42.42 2.32
CA THR A 651 50.42 -41.44 2.44
C THR A 651 50.24 -40.32 1.42
N VAL A 652 50.31 -39.09 1.90
CA VAL A 652 50.35 -37.85 1.08
C VAL A 652 51.73 -37.24 1.25
N THR A 653 52.50 -37.13 0.19
CA THR A 653 53.81 -36.49 0.18
C THR A 653 53.66 -34.98 0.01
N MET A 654 54.37 -34.20 0.82
CA MET A 654 54.24 -32.75 0.88
C MET A 654 55.62 -32.06 1.00
N ALA A 655 55.71 -30.84 0.52
CA ALA A 655 56.92 -30.01 0.70
C ALA A 655 57.10 -29.50 2.15
N SER A 656 56.00 -29.40 2.89
CA SER A 656 55.97 -28.98 4.29
C SER A 656 54.75 -29.56 4.99
N THR A 657 54.89 -29.89 6.27
CA THR A 657 53.79 -30.30 7.16
C THR A 657 53.51 -29.27 8.27
N THR A 658 54.10 -28.07 8.14
CA THR A 658 53.94 -27.00 9.11
C THR A 658 52.48 -26.63 9.31
N GLY A 659 52.00 -26.64 10.55
CA GLY A 659 50.64 -26.32 10.92
C GLY A 659 49.64 -27.49 10.83
N ILE A 660 50.08 -28.66 10.40
CA ILE A 660 49.23 -29.87 10.39
C ILE A 660 49.42 -30.63 11.70
N THR A 661 48.30 -31.06 12.27
CA THR A 661 48.30 -31.92 13.46
C THR A 661 47.43 -33.17 13.26
N THR A 662 47.66 -34.18 14.04
CA THR A 662 46.82 -35.38 14.02
C THR A 662 45.36 -35.04 14.37
N GLY A 663 44.42 -35.73 13.77
CA GLY A 663 42.97 -35.46 13.91
C GLY A 663 42.41 -34.39 12.95
N MET A 664 43.24 -33.60 12.30
CA MET A 664 42.74 -32.64 11.29
C MET A 664 42.02 -33.38 10.14
N GLN A 665 40.91 -32.80 9.70
CA GLN A 665 40.22 -33.31 8.50
C GLN A 665 40.88 -32.78 7.23
N VAL A 666 40.84 -33.62 6.19
CA VAL A 666 41.49 -33.31 4.92
C VAL A 666 40.44 -33.24 3.82
N THR A 667 40.46 -32.19 3.04
CA THR A 667 39.60 -31.98 1.86
C THR A 667 40.45 -31.55 0.68
N GLY A 668 39.97 -31.79 -0.52
CA GLY A 668 40.66 -31.41 -1.77
C GLY A 668 40.56 -32.54 -2.81
N THR A 669 40.87 -32.21 -4.05
CA THR A 669 40.87 -33.21 -5.13
C THR A 669 41.75 -34.40 -4.75
N GLY A 670 41.26 -35.61 -4.96
CA GLY A 670 41.96 -36.85 -4.56
C GLY A 670 41.65 -37.30 -3.13
N THR A 671 40.85 -36.62 -2.33
CA THR A 671 40.37 -37.10 -1.03
C THR A 671 39.00 -37.75 -1.08
N PRO A 672 38.70 -38.77 -0.26
CA PRO A 672 37.39 -39.47 -0.28
C PRO A 672 36.19 -38.60 0.01
N SER A 673 36.33 -37.53 0.76
CA SER A 673 35.23 -36.60 1.10
C SER A 673 34.84 -35.66 -0.03
N THR A 674 35.70 -35.40 -0.97
CA THR A 674 35.53 -34.49 -2.09
C THR A 674 35.25 -35.22 -3.41
N THR A 675 36.13 -36.14 -3.77
CA THR A 675 36.13 -36.85 -5.07
C THR A 675 35.42 -38.17 -4.88
N GLY A 676 34.71 -38.68 -4.19
CA GLY A 676 34.02 -39.96 -4.06
C GLY A 676 34.66 -41.14 -4.84
N ILE A 677 34.32 -42.32 -4.47
CA ILE A 677 34.83 -43.55 -5.05
C ILE A 677 33.66 -44.36 -5.65
N ALA A 678 33.87 -44.92 -6.82
CA ALA A 678 32.91 -45.82 -7.45
C ALA A 678 32.75 -47.11 -6.61
N VAL A 679 31.54 -47.50 -6.38
CA VAL A 679 31.19 -48.74 -5.66
C VAL A 679 30.13 -49.50 -6.44
N THR A 680 30.02 -50.81 -6.16
CA THR A 680 28.89 -51.61 -6.64
C THR A 680 28.09 -52.08 -5.43
N PHE A 681 26.80 -52.29 -5.67
CA PHE A 681 25.85 -52.80 -4.70
C PHE A 681 25.45 -54.22 -5.08
N THR A 682 25.32 -55.09 -4.10
CA THR A 682 24.81 -56.45 -4.29
C THR A 682 23.67 -56.66 -3.31
N ASP A 683 22.46 -56.96 -3.83
CA ASP A 683 21.28 -57.18 -2.98
C ASP A 683 21.38 -58.51 -2.22
N ALA A 684 21.99 -59.52 -2.78
CA ALA A 684 22.30 -60.78 -2.09
C ALA A 684 23.32 -60.52 -0.95
N GLY A 685 22.77 -60.26 0.26
CA GLY A 685 23.55 -59.93 1.45
C GLY A 685 23.72 -58.46 1.77
N ASP A 686 22.98 -57.59 1.09
CA ASP A 686 22.89 -56.11 1.34
C ASP A 686 24.27 -55.42 1.36
N THR A 687 25.14 -55.77 0.45
CA THR A 687 26.57 -55.38 0.48
C THR A 687 26.91 -54.28 -0.47
N VAL A 688 27.80 -53.38 0.02
CA VAL A 688 28.54 -52.39 -0.80
C VAL A 688 29.93 -52.94 -1.02
N ASN A 689 30.32 -53.09 -2.29
CA ASN A 689 31.60 -53.63 -2.68
C ASN A 689 32.60 -52.54 -3.03
N LEU A 690 33.70 -52.50 -2.32
CA LEU A 690 34.82 -51.58 -2.54
C LEU A 690 36.09 -52.22 -2.04
N THR A 691 36.97 -52.61 -2.94
CA THR A 691 38.23 -53.27 -2.61
C THR A 691 39.15 -52.33 -1.76
N ALA A 692 39.69 -52.91 -0.66
CA ALA A 692 40.64 -52.20 0.24
C ALA A 692 40.15 -50.84 0.76
N HIS A 693 38.86 -50.72 1.08
CA HIS A 693 38.23 -49.47 1.44
C HIS A 693 38.72 -48.88 2.77
N GLY A 694 39.29 -49.66 3.66
CA GLY A 694 39.80 -49.24 4.97
C GLY A 694 38.72 -48.70 5.93
N LEU A 695 37.42 -48.90 5.65
CA LEU A 695 36.36 -48.51 6.51
C LEU A 695 36.18 -49.51 7.68
N SER A 696 35.73 -49.01 8.82
CA SER A 696 35.45 -49.78 10.02
C SER A 696 33.98 -49.61 10.42
N ASN A 697 33.43 -50.58 11.15
CA ASN A 697 32.07 -50.45 11.69
C ASN A 697 31.91 -49.17 12.50
N GLY A 698 30.85 -48.42 12.21
CA GLY A 698 30.55 -47.12 12.80
C GLY A 698 31.08 -45.92 12.00
N ASP A 699 31.87 -46.12 10.93
CA ASP A 699 32.30 -45.02 10.06
C ASP A 699 31.09 -44.42 9.35
N GLU A 700 31.06 -43.07 9.21
CA GLU A 700 30.06 -42.37 8.46
C GLU A 700 30.39 -42.34 6.97
N VAL A 701 29.39 -42.71 6.16
CA VAL A 701 29.50 -42.71 4.69
C VAL A 701 28.27 -42.10 4.05
N ALA A 702 28.38 -41.62 2.83
CA ALA A 702 27.22 -41.18 2.05
C ALA A 702 27.44 -41.52 0.55
N PHE A 703 26.36 -41.63 -0.20
CA PHE A 703 26.42 -41.86 -1.65
C PHE A 703 25.98 -40.60 -2.39
N SER A 704 26.82 -40.13 -3.31
CA SER A 704 26.52 -38.95 -4.14
C SER A 704 25.82 -39.33 -5.47
N VAL A 705 25.99 -40.57 -5.90
CA VAL A 705 25.31 -41.16 -7.04
C VAL A 705 24.84 -42.57 -6.65
N ILE A 706 23.66 -42.97 -7.04
CA ILE A 706 23.12 -44.34 -6.93
C ILE A 706 22.41 -44.66 -8.24
N THR A 707 22.74 -45.78 -8.82
CA THR A 707 22.14 -46.27 -10.05
C THR A 707 21.52 -47.67 -9.78
N THR A 708 20.25 -47.81 -10.04
CA THR A 708 19.41 -49.02 -9.92
C THR A 708 19.16 -49.60 -8.52
N THR A 709 20.05 -49.45 -7.57
CA THR A 709 19.84 -49.95 -6.19
C THR A 709 18.79 -49.10 -5.46
N THR A 710 17.93 -49.72 -4.66
CA THR A 710 16.98 -49.10 -3.75
C THR A 710 17.27 -49.49 -2.28
N GLY A 711 16.60 -48.87 -1.34
CA GLY A 711 16.88 -49.04 0.10
C GLY A 711 17.82 -47.97 0.71
N ILE A 712 18.55 -47.20 -0.13
CA ILE A 712 19.44 -46.11 0.28
C ILE A 712 19.14 -44.86 -0.55
N VAL A 713 19.46 -43.70 0.01
CA VAL A 713 19.16 -42.38 -0.58
C VAL A 713 20.47 -41.58 -0.73
N ILE A 714 20.63 -40.90 -1.87
CA ILE A 714 21.79 -40.03 -2.11
C ILE A 714 21.95 -38.92 -1.04
N ASN A 715 23.18 -38.58 -0.73
CA ASN A 715 23.56 -37.54 0.24
C ASN A 715 23.03 -37.76 1.68
N THR A 716 22.51 -38.94 1.97
CA THR A 716 22.13 -39.35 3.33
C THR A 716 23.34 -39.99 4.01
N ILE A 717 23.55 -39.63 5.30
CA ILE A 717 24.62 -40.26 6.09
C ILE A 717 24.14 -41.62 6.59
N TYR A 718 24.94 -42.64 6.31
CA TYR A 718 24.80 -44.01 6.80
C TYR A 718 26.02 -44.38 7.61
N PHE A 719 25.88 -45.40 8.43
CA PHE A 719 26.96 -45.97 9.24
C PHE A 719 27.37 -47.35 8.70
N VAL A 720 28.66 -47.55 8.60
CA VAL A 720 29.23 -48.81 8.16
C VAL A 720 28.97 -49.89 9.22
N VAL A 721 28.47 -51.04 8.80
CA VAL A 721 28.32 -52.26 9.58
C VAL A 721 28.79 -53.46 8.78
N GLY A 722 29.20 -54.54 9.43
CA GLY A 722 29.65 -55.75 8.74
C GLY A 722 30.89 -55.52 7.82
N ALA A 723 31.80 -54.59 8.17
CA ALA A 723 32.97 -54.27 7.38
C ALA A 723 33.94 -55.43 7.30
N THR A 724 34.32 -55.76 6.05
CA THR A 724 35.46 -56.67 5.73
C THR A 724 36.56 -55.88 4.99
N ALA A 725 37.53 -56.56 4.41
CA ALA A 725 38.56 -55.87 3.64
C ALA A 725 38.01 -55.24 2.34
N ASN A 726 36.99 -55.80 1.76
CA ASN A 726 36.47 -55.43 0.41
C ASN A 726 34.98 -55.20 0.34
N THR A 727 34.25 -55.40 1.38
CA THR A 727 32.79 -55.21 1.44
C THR A 727 32.34 -54.62 2.79
N PHE A 728 31.23 -53.94 2.79
CA PHE A 728 30.57 -53.52 4.01
C PHE A 728 29.05 -53.41 3.74
N GLN A 729 28.25 -53.32 4.81
CA GLN A 729 26.85 -52.98 4.77
C GLN A 729 26.65 -51.60 5.36
N VAL A 730 25.51 -51.00 5.18
CA VAL A 730 25.18 -49.68 5.70
C VAL A 730 23.91 -49.76 6.59
N ALA A 731 23.90 -48.99 7.67
CA ALA A 731 22.78 -48.87 8.60
C ALA A 731 22.37 -47.40 8.76
N ALA A 732 21.11 -47.15 9.15
CA ALA A 732 20.61 -45.79 9.38
C ALA A 732 21.16 -45.19 10.69
N THR A 733 21.61 -46.01 11.63
CA THR A 733 22.19 -45.58 12.90
C THR A 733 23.49 -46.35 13.18
N ALA A 734 24.38 -45.74 13.96
CA ALA A 734 25.61 -46.41 14.37
C ALA A 734 25.32 -47.72 15.12
N GLY A 735 25.86 -48.85 14.62
CA GLY A 735 25.62 -50.18 15.18
C GLY A 735 24.21 -50.74 14.94
N GLY A 736 23.40 -50.06 14.13
CA GLY A 736 22.05 -50.56 13.74
C GLY A 736 22.09 -51.75 12.79
N ALA A 737 20.89 -52.31 12.50
CA ALA A 737 20.77 -53.38 11.50
C ALA A 737 21.11 -52.84 10.11
N ALA A 738 21.71 -53.70 9.27
CA ALA A 738 21.95 -53.41 7.85
C ALA A 738 20.64 -53.08 7.16
N LEU A 739 20.68 -52.08 6.29
CA LEU A 739 19.56 -51.70 5.43
C LEU A 739 19.45 -52.67 4.26
N PRO A 740 18.24 -53.15 3.96
CA PRO A 740 18.06 -54.06 2.81
C PRO A 740 18.23 -53.28 1.50
N LEU A 741 19.10 -53.78 0.63
CA LEU A 741 19.20 -53.38 -0.75
C LEU A 741 18.31 -54.27 -1.59
N THR A 742 17.57 -53.76 -2.54
CA THR A 742 16.57 -54.56 -3.28
C THR A 742 16.96 -54.91 -4.70
N THR A 743 18.03 -54.35 -5.21
CA THR A 743 18.57 -54.62 -6.55
C THR A 743 20.06 -54.35 -6.59
N ASP A 744 20.78 -55.12 -7.40
CA ASP A 744 22.17 -54.85 -7.71
C ASP A 744 22.32 -53.51 -8.43
N GLY A 745 23.41 -52.82 -8.20
CA GLY A 745 23.61 -51.50 -8.76
C GLY A 745 25.05 -50.95 -8.62
N SER A 746 25.17 -49.66 -8.92
CA SER A 746 26.42 -48.96 -8.75
C SER A 746 26.21 -47.58 -8.15
N GLY A 747 27.25 -46.99 -7.61
CA GLY A 747 27.17 -45.64 -7.02
C GLY A 747 28.52 -45.02 -6.81
N THR A 748 28.51 -43.80 -6.26
CA THR A 748 29.72 -43.09 -5.83
C THR A 748 29.63 -42.85 -4.34
N LEU A 749 30.56 -43.43 -3.59
CA LEU A 749 30.70 -43.38 -2.15
C LEU A 749 31.60 -42.21 -1.74
N LYS A 750 31.23 -41.49 -0.73
CA LYS A 750 32.05 -40.48 -0.04
C LYS A 750 32.20 -40.83 1.45
N TYR A 751 33.36 -40.57 2.02
CA TYR A 751 33.61 -40.76 3.45
C TYR A 751 34.75 -39.86 3.97
N LYS A 752 34.86 -39.71 5.27
CA LYS A 752 35.83 -38.83 5.92
C LYS A 752 37.25 -39.38 5.87
N ALA A 753 38.22 -38.47 5.69
CA ALA A 753 39.67 -38.75 5.90
C ALA A 753 40.23 -37.77 6.90
N THR A 754 41.01 -38.27 7.84
CA THR A 754 41.72 -37.48 8.88
C THR A 754 43.20 -37.79 8.87
N VAL A 755 44.00 -36.87 9.37
CA VAL A 755 45.41 -37.06 9.58
C VAL A 755 45.65 -38.01 10.75
N VAL A 756 46.27 -39.16 10.54
CA VAL A 756 46.61 -40.12 11.56
C VAL A 756 48.03 -39.87 12.07
N THR A 757 48.96 -39.56 11.15
CA THR A 757 50.35 -39.32 11.49
C THR A 757 50.91 -38.14 10.68
N VAL A 758 51.74 -37.34 11.29
CA VAL A 758 52.47 -36.25 10.64
C VAL A 758 53.96 -36.62 10.69
N ASN A 759 54.53 -36.85 9.52
CA ASN A 759 55.99 -37.05 9.37
C ASN A 759 56.67 -35.71 9.10
N THR A 760 57.61 -35.34 9.92
CA THR A 760 58.21 -34.00 9.90
C THR A 760 58.73 -33.62 8.51
N ASN A 761 58.15 -32.54 7.95
CA ASN A 761 58.50 -31.91 6.68
C ASN A 761 58.47 -32.78 5.42
N VAL A 762 57.82 -33.95 5.46
CA VAL A 762 57.86 -34.90 4.32
C VAL A 762 56.46 -35.40 3.89
N SER A 763 55.68 -35.86 4.85
CA SER A 763 54.38 -36.46 4.51
C SER A 763 53.40 -36.51 5.70
N VAL A 764 52.13 -36.72 5.39
CA VAL A 764 51.11 -37.07 6.37
C VAL A 764 50.51 -38.43 6.02
N ILE A 765 50.11 -39.20 7.01
CA ILE A 765 49.35 -40.42 6.83
C ILE A 765 47.89 -40.12 7.17
N LEU A 766 47.02 -40.41 6.22
CA LEU A 766 45.59 -40.25 6.37
C LEU A 766 44.93 -41.53 6.92
N SER A 767 43.83 -41.38 7.58
CA SER A 767 43.03 -42.53 8.05
C SER A 767 42.41 -43.32 6.89
N ARG A 768 42.39 -42.75 5.70
CA ARG A 768 41.78 -43.37 4.51
C ARG A 768 42.66 -43.13 3.27
N PRO A 769 42.66 -44.09 2.33
CA PRO A 769 43.47 -43.97 1.12
C PRO A 769 42.92 -42.87 0.19
N ALA A 770 43.81 -42.29 -0.57
CA ALA A 770 43.47 -41.31 -1.60
C ALA A 770 42.67 -41.95 -2.76
N THR A 771 41.75 -41.16 -3.33
CA THR A 771 40.84 -41.60 -4.40
C THR A 771 41.45 -41.44 -5.79
N SER A 772 42.42 -40.58 -5.94
CA SER A 772 43.15 -40.39 -7.21
C SER A 772 44.62 -40.00 -6.97
N SER A 773 45.43 -40.25 -7.95
CA SER A 773 46.85 -39.83 -7.94
C SER A 773 46.97 -38.44 -8.56
N GLY A 774 47.89 -37.63 -8.02
CA GLY A 774 48.24 -36.32 -8.56
C GLY A 774 48.76 -35.35 -7.50
N THR A 775 49.26 -34.21 -7.93
CA THR A 775 49.63 -33.13 -7.04
C THR A 775 48.46 -32.18 -6.93
N ASN A 776 47.86 -32.04 -5.75
CA ASN A 776 46.65 -31.32 -5.50
C ASN A 776 46.84 -30.36 -4.32
N THR A 777 46.11 -29.26 -4.31
CA THR A 777 45.97 -28.41 -3.12
C THR A 777 45.03 -29.10 -2.14
N LEU A 778 45.52 -29.42 -0.97
CA LEU A 778 44.80 -30.04 0.12
C LEU A 778 44.59 -29.03 1.25
N ALA A 779 43.41 -28.99 1.79
CA ALA A 779 43.05 -28.13 2.92
C ALA A 779 42.92 -29.01 4.19
N PHE A 780 43.66 -28.67 5.23
CA PHE A 780 43.67 -29.35 6.51
C PHE A 780 42.96 -28.49 7.55
N ARG A 781 41.93 -29.02 8.21
CA ARG A 781 41.08 -28.28 9.15
C ARG A 781 40.84 -29.07 10.42
N THR A 782 40.72 -28.39 11.54
CA THR A 782 40.24 -28.96 12.80
C THR A 782 38.71 -29.13 12.78
N LEU A 783 38.00 -28.25 12.06
CA LEU A 783 36.58 -28.27 11.93
C LEU A 783 36.08 -29.47 11.11
N LYS A 784 35.03 -30.14 11.58
CA LYS A 784 34.42 -31.33 10.94
C LYS A 784 33.57 -30.98 9.71
N THR A 785 34.11 -30.28 8.73
CA THR A 785 33.40 -29.86 7.49
C THR A 785 32.99 -31.04 6.61
N ASN A 786 33.63 -32.20 6.74
CA ASN A 786 33.29 -33.39 5.95
C ASN A 786 31.86 -33.86 6.18
N THR A 787 31.24 -33.57 7.31
CA THR A 787 29.82 -33.90 7.54
C THR A 787 28.90 -33.12 6.61
N ALA A 788 29.19 -31.84 6.31
CA ALA A 788 28.45 -31.04 5.36
C ALA A 788 28.62 -31.58 3.92
N LEU A 789 29.87 -31.91 3.55
CA LEU A 789 30.19 -32.48 2.24
C LEU A 789 29.51 -33.83 2.02
N LEU A 790 29.43 -34.69 3.04
CA LEU A 790 28.69 -35.97 2.96
C LEU A 790 27.20 -35.76 2.76
N LYS A 791 26.63 -34.66 3.28
CA LYS A 791 25.23 -34.27 3.07
C LYS A 791 24.98 -33.53 1.74
N GLY A 792 25.99 -33.44 0.84
CA GLY A 792 25.88 -32.85 -0.47
C GLY A 792 26.07 -31.32 -0.52
N TRP A 793 26.54 -30.69 0.54
CA TRP A 793 26.79 -29.25 0.60
C TRP A 793 28.17 -28.87 0.02
N THR A 794 28.26 -27.71 -0.62
CA THR A 794 29.52 -27.06 -0.93
C THR A 794 29.93 -26.19 0.26
N VAL A 795 31.15 -26.34 0.77
CA VAL A 795 31.67 -25.56 1.91
C VAL A 795 32.69 -24.56 1.43
N THR A 796 32.47 -23.28 1.73
CA THR A 796 33.41 -22.17 1.46
C THR A 796 33.78 -21.46 2.77
N GLY A 797 35.07 -21.17 2.98
CA GLY A 797 35.50 -20.46 4.19
C GLY A 797 36.96 -20.61 4.49
#